data_2a59c21d1d3db3d2c9dcc9783776f7ec
#
_entry.id   2a59c21d1d3db3d2c9dcc9783776f7ec
#
_cell.length_a   1.000
_cell.length_b   1.000
_cell.length_c   1.000
_cell.angle_alpha   90.00
_cell.angle_beta   90.00
_cell.angle_gamma   90.00
#
_symmetry.space_group_name_H-M   'P 1'
#
loop_
_entity.id
_entity.type
_entity.pdbx_description
1 polymer ?
#
loop_
_entity_poly.entity_id
_entity_poly.type
_entity_poly.pdbx_seq_one_letter_code
_entity_poly.pdbx_strand_id
1 'polypeptide(L)'
;MSIEKKNKDHLKEHRGVALIPLVLPKSDDPLQFWTNHQTDNTLVDLRAFADGEFETPSVFAHTWPGPFTGRPTLITELAPAVEAVCAMRGEKTSQGYLSALRTWWRLFDAIEAAPLSDGRLVAKVTSVADLGAHHEAAAHQQQITYRSFRCFIKIADAARALRRLPALGWITPGIPDPIRDLIPEDQAREIKTTIKQDWEHIRKTWAVNDNVRAEAERRARGEPPVALDDLAERRLDNWQYLQEIQRQTGMLIPSGQQLTGIWKRENPLALRGLSRSLMRSIAFPTVEEVDIAFHLALMNSGWNPSTMLRIDATNPFLLTDHPKNSGQLVLTNEASDAESDEGDIATLHAEKPRAGGWTQFCTGKKSQPSSAPMIVDTYLKRVGALREILANELLAAQAELDRLRMAGADLQRLGEQLKRVQKLERGCRCVWLYLDREGNVSWIDTDKKWTRYNKSDNSKRFESYLDRVCERLNRRRAEQQRPLIPKVTPSDFRDVYARWVYMASKGNILSVMLALGHRRIGSTVSYMENNIFAAENDETLRRWGIHLFNELDRGRIDLTILAQLVRHGSLTPDMEGRLTEYRKLMRSRVGARCTDPRRPPPDVAPNHVASRLCSTHRCLKNCPHAKFLPESLDGIAMRVEELMSMMDRLPRETWLRGGFDEELESGEALLRELFTGDAVAIARDSWRQRIADCEHLIPGLGRISY
;
A
#
# COMPACT_ATOMS: atom_id res chain seq x y z
N MET A 1 19.57 6.75 30.15
CA MET A 1 19.68 5.31 29.79
C MET A 1 19.60 5.17 28.28
N SER A 2 20.69 4.84 27.65
CA SER A 2 20.76 4.52 26.21
C SER A 2 19.83 3.36 25.95
N ILE A 3 18.75 3.58 25.17
CA ILE A 3 17.99 2.47 24.61
C ILE A 3 18.92 1.80 23.61
N GLU A 4 19.61 0.76 24.05
CA GLU A 4 20.37 -0.14 23.18
C GLU A 4 19.50 -0.43 21.96
N LYS A 5 20.01 -0.08 20.79
CA LYS A 5 19.50 -0.56 19.52
C LYS A 5 19.60 -2.08 19.56
N LYS A 6 18.60 -2.73 20.18
CA LYS A 6 18.52 -4.19 20.22
C LYS A 6 18.79 -4.71 18.84
N ASN A 7 19.80 -5.49 18.78
CA ASN A 7 20.39 -6.13 17.64
C ASN A 7 19.31 -6.61 16.65
N LYS A 8 19.28 -6.03 15.46
CA LYS A 8 18.40 -6.43 14.37
C LYS A 8 19.06 -7.46 13.45
N ASP A 9 20.16 -8.08 13.91
CA ASP A 9 20.95 -8.98 13.07
C ASP A 9 20.16 -10.23 12.69
N HIS A 10 19.27 -10.74 13.57
CA HIS A 10 18.31 -11.79 13.24
C HIS A 10 17.34 -11.42 12.10
N LEU A 11 17.12 -10.12 11.84
CA LEU A 11 16.32 -9.64 10.68
C LEU A 11 17.17 -9.53 9.42
N LYS A 12 18.51 -9.49 9.55
CA LYS A 12 19.44 -9.48 8.43
C LYS A 12 19.70 -10.87 7.91
N GLU A 13 19.70 -11.88 8.78
CA GLU A 13 19.86 -13.30 8.42
C GLU A 13 18.73 -13.84 7.56
N HIS A 14 17.53 -13.26 7.67
CA HIS A 14 16.37 -13.57 6.81
C HIS A 14 16.23 -12.66 5.58
N ARG A 15 17.14 -11.72 5.38
CA ARG A 15 17.29 -11.09 4.07
C ARG A 15 17.92 -12.14 3.17
N GLY A 16 17.10 -12.71 2.31
CA GLY A 16 17.56 -13.68 1.31
C GLY A 16 18.88 -13.23 0.71
N VAL A 17 19.71 -14.20 0.31
CA VAL A 17 21.08 -14.07 -0.17
C VAL A 17 21.37 -12.66 -0.67
N ALA A 18 22.30 -11.97 0.00
CA ALA A 18 22.67 -10.61 -0.39
C ALA A 18 22.97 -10.64 -1.89
N LEU A 19 22.08 -10.00 -2.67
CA LEU A 19 22.29 -9.89 -4.10
C LEU A 19 23.66 -9.25 -4.27
N ILE A 20 24.55 -9.91 -4.98
CA ILE A 20 25.86 -9.37 -5.34
C ILE A 20 25.55 -8.01 -5.98
N PRO A 21 26.12 -6.90 -5.48
CA PRO A 21 25.88 -5.60 -6.06
C PRO A 21 26.22 -5.68 -7.55
N LEU A 22 25.23 -5.49 -8.40
CA LEU A 22 25.46 -5.47 -9.83
C LEU A 22 26.34 -4.26 -10.13
N VAL A 23 27.53 -4.49 -10.67
CA VAL A 23 28.38 -3.42 -11.19
C VAL A 23 27.71 -2.95 -12.48
N LEU A 24 27.02 -1.80 -12.39
CA LEU A 24 26.34 -1.20 -13.51
C LEU A 24 27.33 -0.44 -14.39
N PRO A 25 27.24 -0.54 -15.72
CA PRO A 25 28.09 0.23 -16.60
C PRO A 25 27.81 1.72 -16.44
N LYS A 26 28.87 2.53 -16.31
CA LYS A 26 28.72 3.99 -16.33
C LYS A 26 28.45 4.45 -17.75
N SER A 27 27.56 5.40 -17.92
CA SER A 27 27.38 6.11 -19.18
C SER A 27 28.40 7.24 -19.26
N ASP A 28 28.98 7.43 -20.47
CA ASP A 28 29.79 8.61 -20.76
C ASP A 28 28.92 9.85 -21.02
N ASP A 29 27.63 9.66 -21.29
CA ASP A 29 26.67 10.72 -21.50
C ASP A 29 26.09 11.17 -20.12
N PRO A 30 26.28 12.45 -19.71
CA PRO A 30 25.77 12.97 -18.45
C PRO A 30 24.23 12.99 -18.35
N LEU A 31 23.53 12.82 -19.48
CA LEU A 31 22.06 12.71 -19.53
C LEU A 31 21.56 11.28 -19.41
N GLN A 32 22.43 10.30 -19.21
CA GLN A 32 22.08 8.90 -19.02
C GLN A 32 22.76 8.33 -17.78
N PHE A 33 22.00 7.71 -16.88
CA PHE A 33 22.55 7.03 -15.71
C PHE A 33 21.70 5.86 -15.27
N TRP A 34 22.31 4.92 -14.57
CA TRP A 34 21.63 3.80 -13.96
C TRP A 34 21.22 4.13 -12.54
N THR A 35 19.99 3.72 -12.16
CA THR A 35 19.60 3.72 -10.75
C THR A 35 20.29 2.57 -10.02
N ASN A 36 20.58 2.76 -8.73
CA ASN A 36 21.22 1.75 -7.88
C ASN A 36 20.17 1.15 -6.89
N HIS A 37 19.02 0.74 -7.43
CA HIS A 37 18.00 0.06 -6.64
C HIS A 37 18.35 -1.43 -6.48
N GLN A 38 18.14 -2.02 -5.29
CA GLN A 38 18.58 -3.38 -4.99
C GLN A 38 18.01 -4.47 -5.93
N THR A 39 16.80 -4.29 -6.44
CA THR A 39 16.08 -5.32 -7.20
C THR A 39 15.41 -4.81 -8.49
N ASP A 40 15.54 -3.54 -8.81
CA ASP A 40 14.80 -2.90 -9.90
C ASP A 40 15.61 -1.72 -10.46
N ASN A 41 16.81 -2.03 -10.98
CA ASN A 41 17.67 -1.03 -11.61
C ASN A 41 17.11 -0.65 -12.98
N THR A 42 17.13 0.63 -13.29
CA THR A 42 16.66 1.13 -14.59
C THR A 42 17.64 2.16 -15.16
N LEU A 43 17.80 2.16 -16.46
CA LEU A 43 18.48 3.24 -17.16
C LEU A 43 17.53 4.44 -17.24
N VAL A 44 17.95 5.55 -16.68
CA VAL A 44 17.29 6.85 -16.81
C VAL A 44 17.92 7.58 -17.98
N ASP A 45 17.11 7.94 -18.98
CA ASP A 45 17.53 8.66 -20.17
C ASP A 45 16.83 10.02 -20.22
N LEU A 46 17.61 11.08 -20.20
CA LEU A 46 17.14 12.46 -20.19
C LEU A 46 17.33 13.17 -21.54
N ARG A 47 17.86 12.51 -22.58
CA ARG A 47 18.15 13.12 -23.87
C ARG A 47 16.91 13.71 -24.52
N ALA A 48 15.78 13.06 -24.45
CA ALA A 48 14.53 13.60 -24.96
C ALA A 48 14.17 14.98 -24.38
N PHE A 49 14.63 15.31 -23.18
CA PHE A 49 14.42 16.66 -22.61
C PHE A 49 15.38 17.71 -23.17
N ALA A 50 16.51 17.27 -23.72
CA ALA A 50 17.43 18.15 -24.41
C ALA A 50 17.00 18.41 -25.87
N ASP A 51 16.57 17.35 -26.57
CA ASP A 51 16.28 17.36 -28.00
C ASP A 51 14.83 17.72 -28.33
N GLY A 52 13.90 17.44 -27.38
CA GLY A 52 12.47 17.52 -27.59
C GLY A 52 11.85 16.15 -27.90
N GLU A 53 10.52 16.05 -27.73
CA GLU A 53 9.74 14.84 -28.01
C GLU A 53 8.59 15.23 -28.95
N PHE A 54 8.70 14.94 -30.24
CA PHE A 54 7.74 15.37 -31.26
C PHE A 54 6.88 14.24 -31.81
N GLU A 55 7.33 13.00 -31.65
CA GLU A 55 6.61 11.81 -32.08
C GLU A 55 6.06 11.01 -30.92
N THR A 56 4.90 10.43 -31.13
CA THR A 56 4.25 9.57 -30.11
C THR A 56 5.09 8.30 -29.89
N PRO A 57 5.65 8.08 -28.68
CA PRO A 57 6.34 6.85 -28.39
C PRO A 57 5.40 5.66 -28.57
N SER A 58 5.82 4.64 -29.31
CA SER A 58 4.99 3.48 -29.68
C SER A 58 4.35 2.76 -28.49
N VAL A 59 4.96 2.82 -27.31
CA VAL A 59 4.50 2.18 -26.07
C VAL A 59 3.40 2.98 -25.36
N PHE A 60 3.23 4.28 -25.66
CA PHE A 60 2.33 5.18 -24.92
C PHE A 60 1.32 5.91 -25.81
N ALA A 61 1.06 5.43 -27.01
CA ALA A 61 0.22 6.09 -28.00
C ALA A 61 -1.15 6.58 -27.50
N HIS A 62 -1.76 5.86 -26.57
CA HIS A 62 -3.09 6.16 -26.00
C HIS A 62 -3.06 7.07 -24.75
N THR A 63 -1.88 7.32 -24.19
CA THR A 63 -1.68 8.15 -22.97
C THR A 63 -0.71 9.30 -23.21
N TRP A 64 -0.24 9.48 -24.45
CA TRP A 64 0.70 10.53 -24.79
C TRP A 64 0.00 11.91 -24.81
N PRO A 65 0.40 12.83 -23.93
CA PRO A 65 -0.27 14.11 -23.79
C PRO A 65 0.18 15.17 -24.82
N GLY A 66 1.01 14.82 -25.78
CA GLY A 66 1.49 15.71 -26.84
C GLY A 66 2.99 16.01 -26.80
N PRO A 67 3.50 16.71 -27.83
CA PRO A 67 4.93 17.06 -27.99
C PRO A 67 5.39 18.08 -26.95
N PHE A 68 6.72 18.22 -26.84
CA PHE A 68 7.36 19.33 -26.15
C PHE A 68 8.71 19.69 -26.81
N THR A 69 9.09 20.96 -26.65
CA THR A 69 10.36 21.49 -27.17
C THR A 69 11.53 21.15 -26.26
N GLY A 70 12.69 20.80 -26.86
CA GLY A 70 13.93 20.51 -26.13
C GLY A 70 14.51 21.75 -25.43
N ARG A 71 15.16 21.49 -24.26
CA ARG A 71 15.81 22.52 -23.43
C ARG A 71 17.16 22.00 -22.92
N PRO A 72 18.18 21.94 -23.81
CA PRO A 72 19.45 21.27 -23.51
C PRO A 72 20.15 21.85 -22.28
N THR A 73 20.22 23.19 -22.16
CA THR A 73 20.85 23.83 -20.99
C THR A 73 20.12 23.53 -19.70
N LEU A 74 18.78 23.66 -19.69
CA LEU A 74 17.97 23.41 -18.50
C LEU A 74 18.11 21.95 -18.03
N ILE A 75 18.03 20.97 -18.93
CA ILE A 75 18.11 19.56 -18.51
C ILE A 75 19.53 19.20 -18.04
N THR A 76 20.56 19.79 -18.63
CA THR A 76 21.95 19.61 -18.17
C THR A 76 22.12 20.12 -16.73
N GLU A 77 21.48 21.25 -16.38
CA GLU A 77 21.48 21.78 -15.02
C GLU A 77 20.67 20.90 -14.04
N LEU A 78 19.59 20.28 -14.51
CA LEU A 78 18.73 19.42 -13.70
C LEU A 78 19.28 17.98 -13.56
N ALA A 79 20.08 17.49 -14.51
CA ALA A 79 20.51 16.09 -14.56
C ALA A 79 21.17 15.59 -13.26
N PRO A 80 22.09 16.32 -12.60
CA PRO A 80 22.67 15.87 -11.33
C PRO A 80 21.62 15.74 -10.20
N ALA A 81 20.62 16.63 -10.20
CA ALA A 81 19.53 16.58 -9.22
C ALA A 81 18.58 15.42 -9.51
N VAL A 82 18.27 15.13 -10.79
CA VAL A 82 17.48 13.97 -11.20
C VAL A 82 18.20 12.68 -10.80
N GLU A 83 19.51 12.59 -11.05
CA GLU A 83 20.34 11.46 -10.65
C GLU A 83 20.27 11.25 -9.13
N ALA A 84 20.53 12.28 -8.33
CA ALA A 84 20.48 12.19 -6.88
C ALA A 84 19.10 11.75 -6.35
N VAL A 85 18.00 12.24 -6.96
CA VAL A 85 16.64 11.89 -6.55
C VAL A 85 16.27 10.47 -6.97
N CYS A 86 16.74 10.00 -8.12
CA CYS A 86 16.42 8.69 -8.69
C CYS A 86 17.40 7.58 -8.28
N ALA A 87 18.61 7.92 -7.80
CA ALA A 87 19.70 6.98 -7.57
C ALA A 87 19.28 5.66 -6.87
N MET A 88 18.50 5.76 -5.80
CA MET A 88 18.05 4.60 -5.02
C MET A 88 16.60 4.22 -5.31
N ARG A 89 16.07 4.57 -6.48
CA ARG A 89 14.65 4.35 -6.83
C ARG A 89 14.52 3.30 -7.92
N GLY A 90 13.47 2.49 -7.81
CA GLY A 90 13.11 1.54 -8.86
C GLY A 90 12.43 2.23 -10.06
N GLU A 91 12.28 1.50 -11.15
CA GLU A 91 11.80 1.97 -12.45
C GLU A 91 10.52 2.81 -12.34
N LYS A 92 9.48 2.31 -11.68
CA LYS A 92 8.18 3.00 -11.55
C LYS A 92 8.27 4.37 -10.88
N THR A 93 9.14 4.51 -9.90
CA THR A 93 9.33 5.81 -9.21
C THR A 93 10.11 6.76 -10.09
N SER A 94 11.16 6.30 -10.74
CA SER A 94 11.97 7.08 -11.68
C SER A 94 11.13 7.56 -12.86
N GLN A 95 10.32 6.68 -13.45
CA GLN A 95 9.35 7.07 -14.49
C GLN A 95 8.34 8.11 -14.01
N GLY A 96 7.97 8.10 -12.74
CA GLY A 96 7.13 9.15 -12.14
C GLY A 96 7.79 10.53 -12.15
N TYR A 97 9.09 10.62 -11.91
CA TYR A 97 9.85 11.85 -12.02
C TYR A 97 10.00 12.30 -13.48
N LEU A 98 10.28 11.38 -14.41
CA LEU A 98 10.35 11.69 -15.84
C LEU A 98 9.00 12.17 -16.39
N SER A 99 7.90 11.55 -15.96
CA SER A 99 6.56 11.99 -16.33
C SER A 99 6.26 13.40 -15.80
N ALA A 100 6.72 13.73 -14.60
CA ALA A 100 6.60 15.09 -14.07
C ALA A 100 7.41 16.10 -14.92
N LEU A 101 8.65 15.78 -15.30
CA LEU A 101 9.44 16.62 -16.18
C LEU A 101 8.74 16.85 -17.53
N ARG A 102 8.19 15.80 -18.17
CA ARG A 102 7.42 15.95 -19.41
C ARG A 102 6.21 16.89 -19.24
N THR A 103 5.52 16.81 -18.11
CA THR A 103 4.41 17.72 -17.81
C THR A 103 4.88 19.18 -17.73
N TRP A 104 6.00 19.41 -17.07
CA TRP A 104 6.56 20.77 -16.92
C TRP A 104 7.16 21.31 -18.21
N TRP A 105 7.79 20.49 -19.07
CA TRP A 105 8.27 20.92 -20.38
C TRP A 105 7.14 21.45 -21.25
N ARG A 106 5.99 20.75 -21.27
CA ARG A 106 4.78 21.22 -22.00
C ARG A 106 4.20 22.48 -21.40
N LEU A 107 4.22 22.60 -20.07
CA LEU A 107 3.81 23.84 -19.40
C LEU A 107 4.68 25.02 -19.83
N PHE A 108 5.98 24.85 -19.87
CA PHE A 108 6.89 25.89 -20.32
C PHE A 108 6.61 26.28 -21.78
N ASP A 109 6.42 25.34 -22.68
CA ASP A 109 6.05 25.60 -24.05
C ASP A 109 4.71 26.37 -24.16
N ALA A 110 3.72 26.01 -23.34
CA ALA A 110 2.44 26.69 -23.31
C ALA A 110 2.54 28.14 -22.78
N ILE A 111 3.38 28.38 -21.77
CA ILE A 111 3.60 29.72 -21.23
C ILE A 111 4.34 30.61 -22.26
N GLU A 112 5.37 30.07 -22.90
CA GLU A 112 6.19 30.76 -23.88
C GLU A 112 5.43 31.07 -25.17
N ALA A 113 4.45 30.24 -25.55
CA ALA A 113 3.60 30.47 -26.69
C ALA A 113 2.49 31.49 -26.44
N ALA A 114 2.14 31.74 -25.17
CA ALA A 114 1.10 32.68 -24.81
C ALA A 114 1.62 34.12 -24.72
N PRO A 115 1.06 35.07 -25.48
CA PRO A 115 1.44 36.48 -25.33
C PRO A 115 0.99 37.03 -23.97
N LEU A 116 1.83 37.85 -23.37
CA LEU A 116 1.50 38.66 -22.21
C LEU A 116 0.42 39.69 -22.59
N SER A 117 -0.21 40.29 -21.60
CA SER A 117 -1.24 41.34 -21.77
C SER A 117 -0.72 42.56 -22.59
N ASP A 118 0.58 42.77 -22.66
CA ASP A 118 1.24 43.81 -23.42
C ASP A 118 1.76 43.34 -24.80
N GLY A 119 1.40 42.12 -25.23
CA GLY A 119 1.77 41.55 -26.52
C GLY A 119 3.18 40.95 -26.59
N ARG A 120 3.99 41.02 -25.50
CA ARG A 120 5.30 40.39 -25.43
C ARG A 120 5.18 38.91 -25.14
N LEU A 121 6.11 38.10 -25.67
CA LEU A 121 6.24 36.69 -25.30
C LEU A 121 7.08 36.56 -24.02
N VAL A 122 6.73 35.55 -23.22
CA VAL A 122 7.54 35.15 -22.07
C VAL A 122 8.89 34.63 -22.54
N ALA A 123 9.97 35.01 -21.88
CA ALA A 123 11.32 34.51 -22.22
C ALA A 123 11.39 32.99 -22.03
N LYS A 124 12.07 32.32 -22.94
CA LYS A 124 12.28 30.88 -22.92
C LYS A 124 13.00 30.46 -21.63
N VAL A 125 12.50 29.44 -20.93
CA VAL A 125 13.17 28.86 -19.78
C VAL A 125 14.38 28.07 -20.23
N THR A 126 15.57 28.54 -19.94
CA THR A 126 16.84 27.93 -20.30
C THR A 126 17.66 27.47 -19.10
N SER A 127 17.37 27.99 -17.92
CA SER A 127 18.09 27.73 -16.67
C SER A 127 17.12 27.54 -15.52
N VAL A 128 17.55 26.85 -14.45
CA VAL A 128 16.80 26.77 -13.19
C VAL A 128 16.67 28.14 -12.51
N ALA A 129 17.47 29.12 -12.90
CA ALA A 129 17.38 30.48 -12.42
C ALA A 129 16.17 31.24 -12.98
N ASP A 130 15.71 30.87 -14.21
CA ASP A 130 14.58 31.49 -14.89
C ASP A 130 13.23 31.14 -14.28
N LEU A 131 13.20 30.11 -13.38
CA LEU A 131 11.98 29.66 -12.73
C LEU A 131 11.49 30.68 -11.70
N GLY A 132 10.29 31.20 -11.92
CA GLY A 132 9.69 32.25 -11.08
C GLY A 132 8.20 32.01 -10.79
N ALA A 133 7.58 32.94 -10.05
CA ALA A 133 6.19 32.86 -9.57
C ALA A 133 5.16 32.74 -10.71
N HIS A 134 5.44 33.27 -11.91
CA HIS A 134 4.52 33.13 -13.05
C HIS A 134 4.41 31.68 -13.54
N HIS A 135 5.47 30.86 -13.42
CA HIS A 135 5.41 29.44 -13.73
C HIS A 135 4.57 28.67 -12.70
N GLU A 136 4.67 29.04 -11.41
CA GLU A 136 3.81 28.52 -10.34
C GLU A 136 2.34 28.81 -10.62
N ALA A 137 2.03 30.09 -10.92
CA ALA A 137 0.67 30.53 -11.22
C ALA A 137 0.08 29.77 -12.43
N ALA A 138 0.85 29.63 -13.51
CA ALA A 138 0.44 28.89 -14.69
C ALA A 138 0.22 27.39 -14.38
N ALA A 139 1.06 26.78 -13.53
CA ALA A 139 0.91 25.40 -13.12
C ALA A 139 -0.39 25.18 -12.32
N HIS A 140 -0.76 26.12 -11.47
CA HIS A 140 -2.05 26.10 -10.78
C HIS A 140 -3.23 26.30 -11.73
N GLN A 141 -3.13 27.24 -12.67
CA GLN A 141 -4.15 27.50 -13.68
C GLN A 141 -4.41 26.27 -14.58
N GLN A 142 -3.34 25.57 -14.97
CA GLN A 142 -3.44 24.34 -15.77
C GLN A 142 -3.72 23.08 -14.92
N GLN A 143 -4.00 23.25 -13.63
CA GLN A 143 -4.36 22.15 -12.70
C GLN A 143 -3.34 21.00 -12.69
N ILE A 144 -2.05 21.33 -12.73
CA ILE A 144 -1.01 20.31 -12.63
C ILE A 144 -1.20 19.54 -11.32
N THR A 145 -1.20 18.22 -11.42
CA THR A 145 -1.44 17.35 -10.27
C THR A 145 -0.42 17.57 -9.16
N TYR A 146 -0.85 17.48 -7.90
CA TYR A 146 0.03 17.55 -6.72
C TYR A 146 1.31 16.73 -6.88
N ARG A 147 1.19 15.51 -7.43
CA ARG A 147 2.33 14.62 -7.62
C ARG A 147 3.35 15.18 -8.59
N SER A 148 2.92 15.60 -9.78
CA SER A 148 3.81 16.19 -10.81
C SER A 148 4.45 17.48 -10.30
N PHE A 149 3.67 18.31 -9.63
CA PHE A 149 4.14 19.56 -9.03
C PHE A 149 5.23 19.31 -7.98
N ARG A 150 4.98 18.42 -7.01
CA ARG A 150 5.94 18.07 -5.96
C ARG A 150 7.20 17.39 -6.49
N CYS A 151 7.09 16.51 -7.50
CA CYS A 151 8.25 15.87 -8.11
C CYS A 151 9.15 16.90 -8.78
N PHE A 152 8.57 17.85 -9.50
CA PHE A 152 9.33 18.89 -10.18
C PHE A 152 10.04 19.83 -9.18
N ILE A 153 9.32 20.37 -8.20
CA ILE A 153 9.93 21.23 -7.17
C ILE A 153 11.13 20.54 -6.52
N LYS A 154 10.98 19.27 -6.17
CA LYS A 154 12.07 18.52 -5.53
C LYS A 154 13.33 18.46 -6.39
N ILE A 155 13.18 18.28 -7.72
CA ILE A 155 14.31 18.28 -8.65
C ILE A 155 14.86 19.70 -8.82
N ALA A 156 13.99 20.68 -9.05
CA ALA A 156 14.36 22.06 -9.28
C ALA A 156 15.08 22.68 -8.07
N ASP A 157 14.56 22.46 -6.86
CA ASP A 157 15.20 22.96 -5.62
C ASP A 157 16.56 22.29 -5.39
N ALA A 158 16.70 20.99 -5.66
CA ALA A 158 17.98 20.31 -5.58
C ALA A 158 19.00 20.88 -6.59
N ALA A 159 18.58 21.14 -7.84
CA ALA A 159 19.44 21.75 -8.86
C ALA A 159 19.81 23.21 -8.51
N ARG A 160 18.84 23.99 -7.99
CA ARG A 160 19.08 25.37 -7.51
C ARG A 160 20.08 25.38 -6.35
N ALA A 161 19.98 24.45 -5.42
CA ALA A 161 20.93 24.31 -4.31
C ALA A 161 22.35 24.03 -4.80
N LEU A 162 22.53 23.18 -5.81
CA LEU A 162 23.84 22.96 -6.46
C LEU A 162 24.43 24.23 -7.05
N ARG A 163 23.60 25.17 -7.50
CA ARG A 163 24.00 26.47 -8.04
C ARG A 163 23.98 27.59 -7.00
N ARG A 164 23.79 27.28 -5.73
CA ARG A 164 23.68 28.24 -4.62
C ARG A 164 22.55 29.26 -4.79
N LEU A 165 21.47 28.89 -5.47
CA LEU A 165 20.26 29.69 -5.61
C LEU A 165 19.28 29.31 -4.49
N PRO A 166 18.43 30.26 -4.05
CA PRO A 166 17.39 29.96 -3.04
C PRO A 166 16.37 28.97 -3.60
N ALA A 167 15.74 28.18 -2.73
CA ALA A 167 14.63 27.30 -3.11
C ALA A 167 13.46 28.12 -3.68
N LEU A 168 12.64 27.46 -4.54
CA LEU A 168 11.53 28.12 -5.23
C LEU A 168 10.45 28.64 -4.27
N GLY A 169 10.24 27.93 -3.14
CA GLY A 169 9.23 28.32 -2.16
C GLY A 169 7.78 28.20 -2.67
N TRP A 170 7.55 27.53 -3.79
CA TRP A 170 6.24 27.38 -4.42
C TRP A 170 5.26 26.57 -3.56
N ILE A 171 3.99 26.97 -3.58
CA ILE A 171 2.93 26.32 -2.85
C ILE A 171 2.39 25.17 -3.67
N THR A 172 2.51 23.93 -3.17
CA THR A 172 1.96 22.77 -3.85
C THR A 172 0.42 22.79 -3.85
N PRO A 173 -0.24 22.35 -4.94
CA PRO A 173 -1.68 22.17 -4.94
C PRO A 173 -2.12 21.30 -3.75
N GLY A 174 -3.31 21.57 -3.20
CA GLY A 174 -3.89 20.73 -2.16
C GLY A 174 -4.03 19.28 -2.66
N ILE A 175 -3.76 18.32 -1.80
CA ILE A 175 -4.12 16.93 -2.09
C ILE A 175 -5.63 16.86 -1.94
N PRO A 176 -6.39 16.54 -3.01
CA PRO A 176 -7.79 16.21 -2.79
C PRO A 176 -7.80 15.01 -1.84
N ASP A 177 -8.46 15.16 -0.69
CA ASP A 177 -8.72 14.04 0.22
C ASP A 177 -9.86 13.22 -0.39
N PRO A 178 -9.58 12.13 -1.09
CA PRO A 178 -10.66 11.28 -1.55
C PRO A 178 -11.29 10.66 -0.30
N ILE A 179 -12.54 11.02 0.00
CA ILE A 179 -13.36 10.24 0.92
C ILE A 179 -13.37 8.82 0.34
N ARG A 180 -12.76 7.88 1.05
CA ARG A 180 -12.74 6.49 0.62
C ARG A 180 -14.12 5.91 0.88
N ASP A 181 -14.85 5.60 -0.19
CA ASP A 181 -16.07 4.83 -0.08
C ASP A 181 -15.73 3.38 0.25
N LEU A 182 -16.03 2.98 1.48
CA LEU A 182 -15.87 1.59 1.89
C LEU A 182 -16.98 0.73 1.31
N ILE A 183 -16.61 -0.51 1.01
CA ILE A 183 -17.58 -1.54 0.64
C ILE A 183 -18.40 -1.90 1.89
N PRO A 184 -19.75 -1.89 1.84
CA PRO A 184 -20.61 -2.34 2.92
C PRO A 184 -20.26 -3.77 3.37
N GLU A 185 -20.45 -4.06 4.65
CA GLU A 185 -20.02 -5.33 5.23
C GLU A 185 -20.70 -6.56 4.60
N ASP A 186 -21.99 -6.46 4.30
CA ASP A 186 -22.74 -7.52 3.62
C ASP A 186 -22.15 -7.83 2.24
N GLN A 187 -21.81 -6.79 1.48
CA GLN A 187 -21.19 -6.92 0.15
C GLN A 187 -19.78 -7.50 0.25
N ALA A 188 -18.97 -7.03 1.20
CA ALA A 188 -17.62 -7.56 1.43
C ALA A 188 -17.66 -9.04 1.84
N ARG A 189 -18.63 -9.44 2.66
CA ARG A 189 -18.87 -10.83 3.07
C ARG A 189 -19.28 -11.72 1.89
N GLU A 190 -20.18 -11.24 1.02
CA GLU A 190 -20.57 -11.96 -0.19
C GLU A 190 -19.39 -12.18 -1.14
N ILE A 191 -18.57 -11.15 -1.37
CA ILE A 191 -17.35 -11.26 -2.18
C ILE A 191 -16.40 -12.31 -1.58
N LYS A 192 -16.10 -12.22 -0.29
CA LYS A 192 -15.22 -13.16 0.42
C LYS A 192 -15.72 -14.58 0.33
N THR A 193 -17.02 -14.79 0.56
CA THR A 193 -17.65 -16.12 0.49
C THR A 193 -17.54 -16.71 -0.91
N THR A 194 -17.78 -15.91 -1.95
CA THR A 194 -17.68 -16.32 -3.34
C THR A 194 -16.24 -16.70 -3.70
N ILE A 195 -15.26 -15.90 -3.35
CA ILE A 195 -13.83 -16.20 -3.60
C ILE A 195 -13.40 -17.45 -2.83
N LYS A 196 -13.88 -17.62 -1.59
CA LYS A 196 -13.62 -18.84 -0.81
C LYS A 196 -14.22 -20.09 -1.46
N GLN A 197 -15.43 -20.01 -2.00
CA GLN A 197 -16.06 -21.10 -2.74
C GLN A 197 -15.27 -21.44 -4.01
N ASP A 198 -14.83 -20.43 -4.77
CA ASP A 198 -14.00 -20.62 -5.94
C ASP A 198 -12.67 -21.32 -5.57
N TRP A 199 -12.04 -20.92 -4.45
CA TRP A 199 -10.82 -21.58 -3.93
C TRP A 199 -11.06 -23.06 -3.54
N GLU A 200 -12.13 -23.35 -2.83
CA GLU A 200 -12.48 -24.74 -2.49
C GLU A 200 -12.74 -25.61 -3.73
N HIS A 201 -13.35 -25.03 -4.75
CA HIS A 201 -13.53 -25.70 -6.04
C HIS A 201 -12.18 -26.02 -6.70
N ILE A 202 -11.24 -25.06 -6.71
CA ILE A 202 -9.88 -25.28 -7.22
C ILE A 202 -9.18 -26.41 -6.47
N ARG A 203 -9.21 -26.40 -5.15
CA ARG A 203 -8.57 -27.43 -4.33
C ARG A 203 -9.11 -28.82 -4.64
N LYS A 204 -10.43 -28.95 -4.76
CA LYS A 204 -11.07 -30.22 -5.16
C LYS A 204 -10.61 -30.65 -6.56
N THR A 205 -10.55 -29.72 -7.51
CA THR A 205 -10.08 -29.98 -8.87
C THR A 205 -8.62 -30.43 -8.87
N TRP A 206 -7.76 -29.78 -8.09
CA TRP A 206 -6.35 -30.18 -7.96
C TRP A 206 -6.20 -31.56 -7.33
N ALA A 207 -6.99 -31.90 -6.31
CA ALA A 207 -6.97 -33.23 -5.72
C ALA A 207 -7.35 -34.32 -6.74
N VAL A 208 -8.37 -34.07 -7.58
CA VAL A 208 -8.70 -34.98 -8.70
C VAL A 208 -7.55 -35.07 -9.69
N ASN A 209 -6.94 -33.98 -10.05
CA ASN A 209 -5.79 -33.96 -10.97
C ASN A 209 -4.58 -34.73 -10.41
N ASP A 210 -4.32 -34.60 -9.12
CA ASP A 210 -3.22 -35.30 -8.44
C ASP A 210 -3.48 -36.83 -8.42
N ASN A 211 -4.72 -37.25 -8.17
CA ASN A 211 -5.12 -38.66 -8.27
C ASN A 211 -4.97 -39.18 -9.72
N VAL A 212 -5.34 -38.39 -10.71
CA VAL A 212 -5.16 -38.73 -12.15
C VAL A 212 -3.67 -38.91 -12.48
N ARG A 213 -2.82 -38.03 -12.00
CA ARG A 213 -1.36 -38.13 -12.21
C ARG A 213 -0.78 -39.37 -11.54
N ALA A 214 -1.15 -39.60 -10.28
CA ALA A 214 -0.73 -40.81 -9.55
C ALA A 214 -1.19 -42.11 -10.26
N GLU A 215 -2.41 -42.13 -10.78
CA GLU A 215 -2.92 -43.28 -11.54
C GLU A 215 -2.17 -43.46 -12.86
N ALA A 216 -1.84 -42.36 -13.56
CA ALA A 216 -1.00 -42.45 -14.78
C ALA A 216 0.37 -43.07 -14.47
N GLU A 217 1.00 -42.69 -13.37
CA GLU A 217 2.28 -43.27 -12.94
C GLU A 217 2.14 -44.75 -12.54
N ARG A 218 1.06 -45.15 -11.89
CA ARG A 218 0.75 -46.54 -11.56
C ARG A 218 0.61 -47.40 -12.81
N ARG A 219 -0.21 -46.95 -13.79
CA ARG A 219 -0.39 -47.63 -15.06
C ARG A 219 0.93 -47.76 -15.83
N ALA A 220 1.76 -46.73 -15.80
CA ALA A 220 3.09 -46.76 -16.42
C ALA A 220 4.04 -47.79 -15.79
N ARG A 221 3.88 -48.07 -14.48
CA ARG A 221 4.62 -49.11 -13.76
C ARG A 221 4.01 -50.53 -13.93
N GLY A 222 2.90 -50.65 -14.66
CA GLY A 222 2.20 -51.92 -14.83
C GLY A 222 1.42 -52.39 -13.59
N GLU A 223 1.12 -51.48 -12.66
CA GLU A 223 0.31 -51.79 -11.47
C GLU A 223 -1.18 -51.89 -11.84
N PRO A 224 -1.99 -52.64 -11.07
CA PRO A 224 -3.43 -52.71 -11.32
C PRO A 224 -4.10 -51.35 -11.31
N PRO A 225 -4.94 -51.00 -12.30
CA PRO A 225 -5.60 -49.71 -12.37
C PRO A 225 -6.62 -49.56 -11.23
N VAL A 226 -6.70 -48.33 -10.70
CA VAL A 226 -7.79 -47.94 -9.78
C VAL A 226 -8.94 -47.38 -10.61
N ALA A 227 -10.16 -47.77 -10.24
CA ALA A 227 -11.34 -47.24 -10.91
C ALA A 227 -11.47 -45.75 -10.68
N LEU A 228 -11.58 -45.00 -11.78
CA LEU A 228 -11.81 -43.55 -11.78
C LEU A 228 -13.23 -43.28 -12.30
N ASP A 229 -13.79 -42.14 -11.98
CA ASP A 229 -15.02 -41.68 -12.60
C ASP A 229 -14.77 -41.19 -14.04
N ASP A 230 -15.82 -41.05 -14.84
CA ASP A 230 -15.74 -40.63 -16.24
C ASP A 230 -14.97 -39.33 -16.46
N LEU A 231 -15.02 -38.39 -15.51
CA LEU A 231 -14.33 -37.13 -15.60
C LEU A 231 -12.83 -37.31 -15.35
N ALA A 232 -12.47 -38.09 -14.34
CA ALA A 232 -11.09 -38.41 -14.02
C ALA A 232 -10.43 -39.25 -15.11
N GLU A 233 -11.15 -40.23 -15.73
CA GLU A 233 -10.63 -40.99 -16.89
C GLU A 233 -10.35 -40.06 -18.08
N ARG A 234 -11.25 -39.14 -18.43
CA ARG A 234 -10.99 -38.14 -19.49
C ARG A 234 -9.77 -37.26 -19.19
N ARG A 235 -9.56 -36.91 -17.92
CA ARG A 235 -8.38 -36.17 -17.50
C ARG A 235 -7.12 -37.00 -17.58
N LEU A 236 -7.21 -38.29 -17.29
CA LEU A 236 -6.12 -39.24 -17.42
C LEU A 236 -5.67 -39.37 -18.87
N ASP A 237 -6.61 -39.54 -19.81
CA ASP A 237 -6.31 -39.56 -21.25
C ASP A 237 -5.59 -38.28 -21.68
N ASN A 238 -6.07 -37.12 -21.20
CA ASN A 238 -5.42 -35.82 -21.47
C ASN A 238 -4.01 -35.73 -20.90
N TRP A 239 -3.81 -36.24 -19.70
CA TRP A 239 -2.53 -36.22 -19.04
C TRP A 239 -1.52 -37.14 -19.77
N GLN A 240 -1.90 -38.35 -20.10
CA GLN A 240 -1.07 -39.29 -20.83
C GLN A 240 -0.70 -38.73 -22.21
N TYR A 241 -1.64 -38.08 -22.87
CA TYR A 241 -1.38 -37.41 -24.15
C TYR A 241 -0.39 -36.27 -24.00
N LEU A 242 -0.53 -35.45 -22.97
CA LEU A 242 0.44 -34.38 -22.66
C LEU A 242 1.84 -34.95 -22.38
N GLN A 243 1.94 -36.03 -21.61
CA GLN A 243 3.21 -36.71 -21.33
C GLN A 243 3.86 -37.25 -22.62
N GLU A 244 3.07 -37.80 -23.53
CA GLU A 244 3.59 -38.26 -24.83
C GLU A 244 4.15 -37.12 -25.67
N ILE A 245 3.46 -35.95 -25.71
CA ILE A 245 3.99 -34.76 -26.38
C ILE A 245 5.24 -34.24 -25.71
N GLN A 246 5.29 -34.24 -24.38
CA GLN A 246 6.48 -33.85 -23.61
C GLN A 246 7.68 -34.75 -23.98
N ARG A 247 7.45 -36.05 -24.09
CA ARG A 247 8.48 -37.02 -24.47
C ARG A 247 8.98 -36.78 -25.90
N GLN A 248 8.06 -36.54 -26.87
CA GLN A 248 8.39 -36.28 -28.26
C GLN A 248 9.15 -34.96 -28.48
N THR A 249 8.78 -33.95 -27.74
CA THR A 249 9.34 -32.59 -27.89
C THR A 249 10.54 -32.31 -26.98
N GLY A 250 10.75 -33.12 -25.95
CA GLY A 250 11.74 -32.86 -24.88
C GLY A 250 11.40 -31.67 -24.02
N MET A 251 10.21 -31.09 -24.15
CA MET A 251 9.78 -29.88 -23.44
C MET A 251 8.79 -30.24 -22.34
N LEU A 252 9.04 -29.80 -21.12
CA LEU A 252 8.11 -29.95 -20.00
C LEU A 252 6.79 -29.20 -20.27
N ILE A 253 6.86 -28.08 -20.96
CA ILE A 253 5.70 -27.28 -21.37
C ILE A 253 5.69 -27.12 -22.89
N PRO A 254 5.05 -28.02 -23.64
CA PRO A 254 4.94 -27.88 -25.09
C PRO A 254 4.17 -26.60 -25.48
N SER A 255 4.63 -25.93 -26.54
CA SER A 255 3.97 -24.74 -27.07
C SER A 255 2.56 -25.05 -27.60
N GLY A 256 1.74 -24.00 -27.77
CA GLY A 256 0.40 -24.18 -28.33
C GLY A 256 0.40 -24.77 -29.74
N GLN A 257 1.42 -24.48 -30.55
CA GLN A 257 1.58 -25.05 -31.90
C GLN A 257 1.94 -26.56 -31.87
N GLN A 258 2.85 -26.94 -30.97
CA GLN A 258 3.23 -28.34 -30.77
C GLN A 258 2.02 -29.16 -30.29
N LEU A 259 1.29 -28.69 -29.27
CA LEU A 259 0.07 -29.34 -28.81
C LEU A 259 -0.99 -29.47 -29.93
N THR A 260 -1.15 -28.47 -30.80
CA THR A 260 -2.13 -28.51 -31.89
C THR A 260 -1.65 -29.31 -33.08
N GLY A 261 -0.37 -29.24 -33.43
CA GLY A 261 0.20 -29.90 -34.62
C GLY A 261 0.19 -31.41 -34.49
N ILE A 262 0.55 -31.93 -33.33
CA ILE A 262 0.55 -33.34 -33.03
C ILE A 262 -0.90 -33.83 -32.86
N TRP A 263 -1.73 -33.08 -32.19
CA TRP A 263 -3.15 -33.36 -31.95
C TRP A 263 -3.96 -33.60 -33.21
N LYS A 264 -3.81 -32.77 -34.25
CA LYS A 264 -4.56 -32.92 -35.51
C LYS A 264 -4.21 -34.17 -36.29
N ARG A 265 -3.04 -34.75 -36.08
CA ARG A 265 -2.54 -35.90 -36.85
C ARG A 265 -2.93 -37.26 -36.27
N GLU A 266 -3.04 -37.37 -34.94
CA GLU A 266 -2.99 -38.69 -34.30
C GLU A 266 -4.20 -39.06 -33.42
N ASN A 267 -5.15 -38.15 -33.13
CA ASN A 267 -6.20 -38.47 -32.16
C ASN A 267 -7.60 -37.95 -32.47
N PRO A 268 -8.53 -38.84 -32.86
CA PRO A 268 -9.95 -38.50 -33.04
C PRO A 268 -10.66 -38.13 -31.72
N LEU A 269 -10.11 -38.45 -30.56
CA LEU A 269 -10.61 -38.03 -29.24
C LEU A 269 -10.49 -36.52 -29.02
N ALA A 270 -9.63 -35.82 -29.79
CA ALA A 270 -9.54 -34.38 -29.83
C ALA A 270 -10.85 -33.66 -30.14
N LEU A 271 -11.78 -34.34 -30.82
CA LEU A 271 -13.13 -33.82 -31.09
C LEU A 271 -14.08 -33.85 -29.91
N ARG A 272 -13.67 -34.38 -28.74
CA ARG A 272 -14.51 -34.48 -27.54
C ARG A 272 -14.42 -33.27 -26.59
N GLY A 273 -14.08 -32.08 -27.08
CA GLY A 273 -14.13 -30.86 -26.31
C GLY A 273 -12.93 -30.58 -25.39
N LEU A 274 -11.78 -31.21 -25.63
CA LEU A 274 -10.57 -31.06 -24.88
C LEU A 274 -9.85 -29.78 -25.31
N SER A 275 -9.72 -28.81 -24.41
CA SER A 275 -8.97 -27.57 -24.68
C SER A 275 -7.50 -27.73 -24.25
N ARG A 276 -6.60 -27.04 -24.97
CA ARG A 276 -5.17 -26.91 -24.57
C ARG A 276 -5.03 -26.41 -23.15
N SER A 277 -5.93 -25.54 -22.72
CA SER A 277 -5.97 -24.98 -21.36
C SER A 277 -6.28 -26.08 -20.34
N LEU A 278 -7.18 -27.01 -20.65
CA LEU A 278 -7.53 -28.10 -19.73
C LEU A 278 -6.36 -29.07 -19.53
N MET A 279 -5.66 -29.46 -20.60
CA MET A 279 -4.48 -30.36 -20.50
C MET A 279 -3.40 -29.76 -19.60
N ARG A 280 -3.12 -28.45 -19.76
CA ARG A 280 -2.12 -27.78 -18.93
C ARG A 280 -2.57 -27.64 -17.49
N SER A 281 -3.84 -27.34 -17.22
CA SER A 281 -4.39 -27.14 -15.87
C SER A 281 -4.36 -28.40 -15.01
N ILE A 282 -4.17 -29.60 -15.61
CA ILE A 282 -3.97 -30.84 -14.85
C ILE A 282 -2.67 -30.78 -14.05
N ALA A 283 -1.60 -30.21 -14.61
CA ALA A 283 -0.29 -30.15 -13.96
C ALA A 283 0.03 -28.79 -13.34
N PHE A 284 -0.42 -27.71 -13.98
CA PHE A 284 0.02 -26.34 -13.69
C PHE A 284 -1.14 -25.40 -13.41
N PRO A 285 -1.00 -24.48 -12.45
CA PRO A 285 -2.04 -23.50 -12.21
C PRO A 285 -2.19 -22.53 -13.38
N THR A 286 -3.45 -22.16 -13.63
CA THR A 286 -3.85 -21.15 -14.62
C THR A 286 -3.84 -19.77 -14.01
N VAL A 287 -3.92 -18.72 -14.85
CA VAL A 287 -4.04 -17.34 -14.38
C VAL A 287 -5.30 -17.11 -13.51
N GLU A 288 -6.36 -17.87 -13.72
CA GLU A 288 -7.58 -17.76 -12.92
C GLU A 288 -7.39 -18.34 -11.53
N GLU A 289 -6.74 -19.49 -11.43
CA GLU A 289 -6.44 -20.13 -10.15
C GLU A 289 -5.49 -19.28 -9.29
N VAL A 290 -4.49 -18.66 -9.92
CA VAL A 290 -3.60 -17.75 -9.17
C VAL A 290 -4.31 -16.48 -8.73
N ASP A 291 -5.19 -15.90 -9.55
CA ASP A 291 -5.99 -14.73 -9.19
C ASP A 291 -6.87 -15.03 -7.96
N ILE A 292 -7.53 -16.19 -7.94
CA ILE A 292 -8.39 -16.63 -6.82
C ILE A 292 -7.57 -16.80 -5.54
N ALA A 293 -6.47 -17.55 -5.60
CA ALA A 293 -5.59 -17.79 -4.47
C ALA A 293 -5.03 -16.47 -3.89
N PHE A 294 -4.54 -15.60 -4.77
CA PHE A 294 -4.00 -14.30 -4.40
C PHE A 294 -5.04 -13.41 -3.69
N HIS A 295 -6.24 -13.27 -4.27
CA HIS A 295 -7.25 -12.41 -3.69
C HIS A 295 -7.76 -12.94 -2.35
N LEU A 296 -7.93 -14.26 -2.21
CA LEU A 296 -8.32 -14.84 -0.92
C LEU A 296 -7.24 -14.65 0.16
N ALA A 297 -5.97 -14.87 -0.18
CA ALA A 297 -4.85 -14.63 0.72
C ALA A 297 -4.78 -13.15 1.13
N LEU A 298 -5.01 -12.23 0.19
CA LEU A 298 -5.03 -10.80 0.43
C LEU A 298 -6.16 -10.39 1.38
N MET A 299 -7.38 -10.91 1.17
CA MET A 299 -8.53 -10.63 2.05
C MET A 299 -8.33 -11.14 3.47
N ASN A 300 -7.64 -12.29 3.62
CA ASN A 300 -7.42 -12.90 4.93
C ASN A 300 -6.20 -12.33 5.67
N SER A 301 -5.30 -11.64 4.98
CA SER A 301 -4.12 -11.02 5.60
C SER A 301 -4.26 -9.52 5.87
N GLY A 302 -5.16 -8.84 5.15
CA GLY A 302 -5.26 -7.38 5.17
C GLY A 302 -3.99 -6.65 4.65
N TRP A 303 -3.10 -7.36 3.96
CA TRP A 303 -1.89 -6.78 3.41
C TRP A 303 -2.17 -5.89 2.19
N ASN A 304 -1.24 -4.99 1.88
CA ASN A 304 -1.26 -4.33 0.58
C ASN A 304 -0.96 -5.35 -0.53
N PRO A 305 -1.58 -5.22 -1.71
CA PRO A 305 -1.25 -6.07 -2.85
C PRO A 305 0.25 -6.15 -3.15
N SER A 306 0.95 -5.02 -3.07
CA SER A 306 2.41 -4.97 -3.27
C SER A 306 3.22 -5.74 -2.22
N THR A 307 2.73 -5.88 -0.99
CA THR A 307 3.37 -6.69 0.05
C THR A 307 3.12 -8.18 -0.21
N MET A 308 1.88 -8.55 -0.57
CA MET A 308 1.51 -9.92 -0.91
C MET A 308 2.30 -10.46 -2.11
N LEU A 309 2.61 -9.60 -3.08
CA LEU A 309 3.43 -9.93 -4.25
C LEU A 309 4.93 -10.10 -3.92
N ARG A 310 5.37 -9.63 -2.76
CA ARG A 310 6.76 -9.71 -2.31
C ARG A 310 7.01 -10.76 -1.24
N ILE A 311 6.10 -11.70 -1.07
CA ILE A 311 6.42 -12.91 -0.31
C ILE A 311 7.55 -13.61 -1.05
N ASP A 312 8.66 -13.87 -0.36
CA ASP A 312 9.76 -14.63 -0.92
C ASP A 312 9.42 -16.13 -0.87
N ALA A 313 9.26 -16.72 -2.04
CA ALA A 313 8.91 -18.12 -2.17
C ALA A 313 9.96 -19.09 -1.57
N THR A 314 11.20 -18.62 -1.38
CA THR A 314 12.28 -19.43 -0.79
C THR A 314 12.22 -19.45 0.73
N ASN A 315 11.61 -18.41 1.34
CA ASN A 315 11.47 -18.29 2.80
C ASN A 315 10.18 -17.52 3.16
N PRO A 316 8.99 -18.08 2.92
CA PRO A 316 7.72 -17.39 3.15
C PRO A 316 7.25 -17.41 4.60
N PHE A 317 7.75 -18.35 5.43
CA PHE A 317 7.30 -18.57 6.79
C PHE A 317 8.38 -18.24 7.82
N LEU A 318 7.96 -17.70 8.96
CA LEU A 318 8.81 -17.61 10.14
C LEU A 318 8.93 -18.99 10.80
N LEU A 319 10.12 -19.28 11.33
CA LEU A 319 10.32 -20.44 12.17
C LEU A 319 9.47 -20.32 13.45
N THR A 320 9.00 -21.45 13.96
CA THR A 320 8.09 -21.52 15.12
C THR A 320 8.72 -20.98 16.40
N ASP A 321 10.03 -21.06 16.53
CA ASP A 321 10.83 -20.57 17.67
C ASP A 321 11.27 -19.10 17.52
N HIS A 322 10.84 -18.41 16.46
CA HIS A 322 11.21 -17.01 16.28
C HIS A 322 10.57 -16.11 17.35
N PRO A 323 11.35 -15.22 18.02
CA PRO A 323 10.86 -14.39 19.14
C PRO A 323 9.64 -13.54 18.83
N LYS A 324 9.37 -13.26 17.55
CA LYS A 324 8.19 -12.51 17.11
C LYS A 324 6.91 -13.35 17.00
N ASN A 325 7.01 -14.66 17.02
CA ASN A 325 5.83 -15.55 17.07
C ASN A 325 5.19 -15.58 18.44
N SER A 326 5.97 -15.39 19.51
CA SER A 326 5.49 -15.43 20.90
C SER A 326 4.67 -14.22 21.37
N GLY A 327 4.55 -13.17 20.54
CA GLY A 327 3.85 -11.92 20.91
C GLY A 327 2.73 -11.51 19.96
N GLN A 328 2.40 -12.28 18.93
CA GLN A 328 1.32 -11.93 18.02
C GLN A 328 -0.04 -12.36 18.59
N LEU A 329 -0.87 -11.37 18.89
CA LEU A 329 -2.30 -11.57 19.15
C LEU A 329 -2.94 -12.29 17.95
N VAL A 330 -3.30 -13.54 18.13
CA VAL A 330 -4.17 -14.25 17.20
C VAL A 330 -5.58 -13.69 17.42
N LEU A 331 -6.00 -12.78 16.56
CA LEU A 331 -7.39 -12.30 16.54
C LEU A 331 -8.27 -13.43 15.98
N THR A 332 -8.63 -14.38 16.82
CA THR A 332 -9.65 -15.37 16.52
C THR A 332 -10.99 -14.88 17.06
N ASN A 333 -12.04 -15.01 16.25
CA ASN A 333 -13.42 -14.63 16.62
C ASN A 333 -14.06 -15.54 17.69
N GLU A 334 -13.33 -16.48 18.23
CA GLU A 334 -13.84 -17.41 19.24
C GLU A 334 -12.97 -17.29 20.49
N ALA A 335 -13.57 -16.81 21.56
CA ALA A 335 -13.13 -17.04 22.91
C ALA A 335 -13.38 -18.54 23.21
N SER A 336 -12.61 -19.42 22.58
CA SER A 336 -12.61 -20.84 22.89
C SER A 336 -11.29 -21.19 23.54
N ASP A 337 -11.40 -21.57 24.78
CA ASP A 337 -10.53 -22.37 25.62
C ASP A 337 -9.02 -22.30 25.34
N ALA A 338 -8.33 -21.67 26.27
CA ALA A 338 -6.93 -21.25 26.23
C ALA A 338 -5.90 -22.38 26.41
N GLU A 339 -6.08 -23.49 25.74
CA GLU A 339 -5.02 -24.49 25.51
C GLU A 339 -4.87 -24.72 24.01
N SER A 340 -4.67 -23.64 23.24
CA SER A 340 -4.46 -23.77 21.82
C SER A 340 -3.01 -24.11 21.53
N ASP A 341 -2.87 -25.26 21.06
CA ASP A 341 -1.90 -25.90 20.19
C ASP A 341 -1.00 -24.87 19.45
N GLU A 342 0.10 -24.42 20.08
CA GLU A 342 1.09 -23.58 19.42
C GLU A 342 1.60 -24.21 18.10
N GLY A 343 1.43 -25.52 17.96
CA GLY A 343 1.76 -26.29 16.75
C GLY A 343 0.87 -26.02 15.54
N ASP A 344 -0.39 -25.51 15.72
CA ASP A 344 -1.34 -25.29 14.62
C ASP A 344 -1.22 -23.91 13.95
N ILE A 345 -0.29 -23.06 14.38
CA ILE A 345 -0.12 -21.71 13.81
C ILE A 345 1.03 -21.67 12.80
N ALA A 346 0.79 -21.03 11.66
CA ALA A 346 1.82 -20.64 10.69
C ALA A 346 1.84 -19.14 10.50
N THR A 347 3.03 -18.56 10.39
CA THR A 347 3.21 -17.11 10.22
C THR A 347 3.91 -16.82 8.91
N LEU A 348 3.22 -16.14 7.99
CA LEU A 348 3.81 -15.55 6.78
C LEU A 348 4.54 -14.27 7.12
N HIS A 349 5.61 -13.99 6.38
CA HIS A 349 6.24 -12.68 6.39
C HIS A 349 6.55 -12.18 4.99
N ALA A 350 6.55 -10.87 4.81
CA ALA A 350 6.97 -10.23 3.58
C ALA A 350 7.49 -8.82 3.83
N GLU A 351 8.35 -8.36 2.96
CA GLU A 351 8.89 -7.00 3.01
C GLU A 351 7.88 -5.99 2.47
N LYS A 352 7.64 -4.90 3.22
CA LYS A 352 6.79 -3.78 2.81
C LYS A 352 7.64 -2.72 2.08
N PRO A 353 7.54 -2.60 0.76
CA PRO A 353 8.46 -1.78 -0.05
C PRO A 353 8.49 -0.31 0.35
N ARG A 354 7.31 0.25 0.66
CA ARG A 354 7.15 1.69 0.96
C ARG A 354 7.56 2.09 2.37
N ALA A 355 7.89 1.12 3.23
CA ALA A 355 8.23 1.37 4.64
C ALA A 355 9.73 1.19 4.94
N GLY A 356 10.59 1.29 3.92
CA GLY A 356 12.04 1.12 4.07
C GLY A 356 12.43 -0.33 4.43
N GLY A 357 11.78 -1.31 3.80
CA GLY A 357 12.07 -2.72 4.02
C GLY A 357 11.51 -3.29 5.34
N TRP A 358 10.47 -2.67 5.87
CA TRP A 358 9.82 -3.20 7.08
C TRP A 358 9.09 -4.50 6.80
N THR A 359 9.36 -5.52 7.61
CA THR A 359 8.69 -6.82 7.51
C THR A 359 7.28 -6.75 8.09
N GLN A 360 6.32 -7.21 7.34
CA GLN A 360 4.92 -7.39 7.75
C GLN A 360 4.67 -8.89 7.98
N PHE A 361 3.84 -9.20 8.98
CA PHE A 361 3.53 -10.57 9.40
C PHE A 361 2.03 -10.84 9.28
N CYS A 362 1.68 -12.09 8.97
CA CYS A 362 0.31 -12.57 8.98
C CYS A 362 0.28 -14.00 9.53
N THR A 363 -0.43 -14.22 10.63
CA THR A 363 -0.64 -15.54 11.21
C THR A 363 -1.92 -16.18 10.70
N GLY A 364 -1.97 -17.51 10.70
CA GLY A 364 -3.17 -18.28 10.39
C GLY A 364 -3.05 -19.72 10.90
N LYS A 365 -4.20 -20.37 11.13
CA LYS A 365 -4.24 -21.77 11.56
C LYS A 365 -3.85 -22.69 10.39
N LYS A 366 -2.99 -23.68 10.64
CA LYS A 366 -2.63 -24.73 9.66
C LYS A 366 -3.82 -25.65 9.35
N SER A 367 -4.67 -25.89 10.33
CA SER A 367 -5.92 -26.65 10.17
C SER A 367 -6.96 -25.97 9.28
N GLN A 368 -6.79 -24.67 8.97
CA GLN A 368 -7.71 -23.90 8.12
C GLN A 368 -7.17 -23.69 6.71
N PRO A 369 -7.59 -24.47 5.72
CA PRO A 369 -7.06 -24.41 4.34
C PRO A 369 -7.27 -23.08 3.62
N SER A 370 -8.21 -22.26 4.08
CA SER A 370 -8.46 -20.91 3.54
C SER A 370 -7.68 -19.82 4.28
N SER A 371 -6.86 -20.14 5.29
CA SER A 371 -5.98 -19.14 5.91
C SER A 371 -4.90 -18.68 4.93
N ALA A 372 -4.45 -17.43 5.03
CA ALA A 372 -3.45 -16.90 4.11
C ALA A 372 -2.14 -17.74 4.10
N PRO A 373 -1.59 -18.20 5.25
CA PRO A 373 -0.44 -19.11 5.25
C PRO A 373 -0.69 -20.40 4.49
N MET A 374 -1.84 -21.04 4.67
CA MET A 374 -2.15 -22.34 4.04
C MET A 374 -2.43 -22.21 2.54
N ILE A 375 -3.01 -21.10 2.10
CA ILE A 375 -3.14 -20.81 0.67
C ILE A 375 -1.75 -20.71 0.04
N VAL A 376 -0.83 -19.96 0.65
CA VAL A 376 0.54 -19.79 0.16
C VAL A 376 1.28 -21.12 0.15
N ASP A 377 1.22 -21.92 1.22
CA ASP A 377 1.87 -23.24 1.30
C ASP A 377 1.34 -24.19 0.22
N THR A 378 0.01 -24.30 0.08
CA THR A 378 -0.63 -25.13 -0.93
C THR A 378 -0.21 -24.70 -2.34
N TYR A 379 -0.15 -23.39 -2.58
CA TYR A 379 0.20 -22.83 -3.86
C TYR A 379 1.68 -23.06 -4.21
N LEU A 380 2.59 -22.86 -3.24
CA LEU A 380 4.02 -23.10 -3.41
C LEU A 380 4.33 -24.53 -3.84
N LYS A 381 3.65 -25.52 -3.24
CA LYS A 381 3.79 -26.93 -3.59
C LYS A 381 3.35 -27.19 -5.03
N ARG A 382 2.28 -26.49 -5.49
CA ARG A 382 1.75 -26.66 -6.83
C ARG A 382 2.64 -26.08 -7.94
N VAL A 383 3.39 -25.01 -7.67
CA VAL A 383 4.20 -24.29 -8.66
C VAL A 383 5.69 -24.66 -8.66
N GLY A 384 6.09 -25.70 -7.93
CA GLY A 384 7.50 -26.11 -7.81
C GLY A 384 8.17 -26.29 -9.18
N ALA A 385 7.58 -27.09 -10.08
CA ALA A 385 8.12 -27.34 -11.42
C ALA A 385 8.22 -26.06 -12.28
N LEU A 386 7.28 -25.13 -12.16
CA LEU A 386 7.37 -23.84 -12.86
C LEU A 386 8.54 -22.99 -12.37
N ARG A 387 8.84 -23.07 -11.07
CA ARG A 387 9.99 -22.37 -10.48
C ARG A 387 11.32 -22.91 -10.98
N GLU A 388 11.44 -24.23 -11.14
CA GLU A 388 12.65 -24.87 -11.70
C GLU A 388 12.90 -24.39 -13.14
N ILE A 389 11.85 -24.27 -13.96
CA ILE A 389 11.96 -23.73 -15.32
C ILE A 389 12.52 -22.31 -15.28
N LEU A 390 11.94 -21.44 -14.44
CA LEU A 390 12.41 -20.06 -14.31
C LEU A 390 13.85 -19.98 -13.80
N ALA A 391 14.26 -20.88 -12.88
CA ALA A 391 15.64 -20.94 -12.40
C ALA A 391 16.61 -21.26 -13.53
N ASN A 392 16.27 -22.21 -14.41
CA ASN A 392 17.08 -22.53 -15.58
C ASN A 392 17.14 -21.38 -16.60
N GLU A 393 16.00 -20.71 -16.84
CA GLU A 393 15.98 -19.51 -17.68
C GLU A 393 16.82 -18.38 -17.10
N LEU A 394 16.80 -18.20 -15.77
CA LEU A 394 17.62 -17.21 -15.08
C LEU A 394 19.12 -17.48 -15.26
N LEU A 395 19.54 -18.72 -15.07
CA LEU A 395 20.95 -19.13 -15.29
C LEU A 395 21.40 -18.83 -16.72
N ALA A 396 20.57 -19.17 -17.71
CA ALA A 396 20.85 -18.87 -19.11
C ALA A 396 20.93 -17.35 -19.39
N ALA A 397 20.01 -16.58 -18.79
CA ALA A 397 20.00 -15.13 -18.95
C ALA A 397 21.20 -14.44 -18.28
N GLN A 398 21.67 -14.95 -17.13
CA GLN A 398 22.87 -14.48 -16.44
C GLN A 398 24.13 -14.75 -17.27
N ALA A 399 24.26 -15.98 -17.81
CA ALA A 399 25.37 -16.34 -18.70
C ALA A 399 25.44 -15.44 -19.96
N GLU A 400 24.27 -15.10 -20.54
CA GLU A 400 24.20 -14.16 -21.66
C GLU A 400 24.60 -12.75 -21.26
N LEU A 401 24.20 -12.28 -20.08
CA LEU A 401 24.61 -10.96 -19.57
C LEU A 401 26.11 -10.87 -19.42
N ASP A 402 26.74 -11.92 -18.89
CA ASP A 402 28.21 -11.96 -18.71
C ASP A 402 28.93 -12.01 -20.06
N ARG A 403 28.39 -12.75 -21.04
CA ARG A 403 28.91 -12.76 -22.42
C ARG A 403 28.84 -11.38 -23.07
N LEU A 404 27.73 -10.68 -22.94
CA LEU A 404 27.57 -9.32 -23.47
C LEU A 404 28.53 -8.32 -22.82
N ARG A 405 28.78 -8.48 -21.51
CA ARG A 405 29.79 -7.67 -20.79
C ARG A 405 31.19 -7.89 -21.30
N MET A 406 31.59 -9.16 -21.48
CA MET A 406 32.90 -9.50 -22.00
C MET A 406 33.10 -9.04 -23.46
N ALA A 407 32.02 -9.05 -24.25
CA ALA A 407 32.02 -8.60 -25.63
C ALA A 407 32.00 -7.05 -25.79
N GLY A 408 31.91 -6.30 -24.69
CA GLY A 408 31.81 -4.84 -24.75
C GLY A 408 30.55 -4.32 -25.45
N ALA A 409 29.42 -5.03 -25.27
CA ALA A 409 28.17 -4.63 -25.92
C ALA A 409 27.70 -3.23 -25.47
N ASP A 410 26.93 -2.55 -26.31
CA ASP A 410 26.38 -1.22 -26.00
C ASP A 410 25.47 -1.21 -24.78
N LEU A 411 25.30 -0.03 -24.17
CA LEU A 411 24.54 0.18 -22.94
C LEU A 411 23.07 -0.23 -23.05
N GLN A 412 22.47 -0.05 -24.24
CA GLN A 412 21.07 -0.40 -24.43
C GLN A 412 20.89 -1.92 -24.37
N ARG A 413 21.73 -2.66 -25.07
CA ARG A 413 21.70 -4.12 -25.13
C ARG A 413 22.01 -4.76 -23.77
N LEU A 414 23.01 -4.21 -23.06
CA LEU A 414 23.30 -4.59 -21.68
C LEU A 414 22.11 -4.30 -20.74
N GLY A 415 21.46 -3.14 -20.93
CA GLY A 415 20.29 -2.76 -20.15
C GLY A 415 19.09 -3.66 -20.35
N GLU A 416 18.80 -4.03 -21.59
CA GLU A 416 17.70 -4.96 -21.93
C GLU A 416 17.93 -6.33 -21.31
N GLN A 417 19.15 -6.86 -21.41
CA GLN A 417 19.50 -8.15 -20.81
C GLN A 417 19.49 -8.09 -19.28
N LEU A 418 19.98 -7.01 -18.69
CA LEU A 418 19.91 -6.80 -17.24
C LEU A 418 18.45 -6.78 -16.74
N LYS A 419 17.56 -6.08 -17.41
CA LYS A 419 16.13 -6.07 -17.11
C LYS A 419 15.52 -7.47 -17.19
N ARG A 420 15.95 -8.27 -18.16
CA ARG A 420 15.52 -9.68 -18.29
C ARG A 420 15.97 -10.51 -17.08
N VAL A 421 17.24 -10.41 -16.70
CA VAL A 421 17.77 -11.11 -15.49
C VAL A 421 16.98 -10.69 -14.26
N GLN A 422 16.85 -9.40 -13.98
CA GLN A 422 16.11 -8.91 -12.80
C GLN A 422 14.64 -9.34 -12.81
N LYS A 423 14.02 -9.39 -13.98
CA LYS A 423 12.64 -9.87 -14.13
C LYS A 423 12.55 -11.36 -13.76
N LEU A 424 13.46 -12.19 -14.25
CA LEU A 424 13.51 -13.62 -13.95
C LEU A 424 13.84 -13.88 -12.47
N GLU A 425 14.75 -13.11 -11.87
CA GLU A 425 15.04 -13.17 -10.43
C GLU A 425 13.77 -12.91 -9.59
N ARG A 426 12.99 -11.88 -9.97
CA ARG A 426 11.70 -11.60 -9.32
C ARG A 426 10.73 -12.76 -9.51
N GLY A 427 10.66 -13.34 -10.70
CA GLY A 427 9.85 -14.51 -11.01
C GLY A 427 10.20 -15.72 -10.15
N CYS A 428 11.48 -16.05 -10.05
CA CYS A 428 11.97 -17.18 -9.22
C CYS A 428 11.59 -17.04 -7.74
N ARG A 429 11.54 -15.81 -7.23
CA ARG A 429 11.15 -15.51 -5.85
C ARG A 429 9.64 -15.34 -5.66
N CYS A 430 8.88 -15.22 -6.74
CA CYS A 430 7.44 -15.00 -6.66
C CYS A 430 6.70 -16.29 -6.26
N VAL A 431 5.74 -16.17 -5.35
CA VAL A 431 4.81 -17.26 -5.00
C VAL A 431 3.82 -17.50 -6.13
N TRP A 432 3.35 -16.44 -6.78
CA TRP A 432 2.16 -16.40 -7.64
C TRP A 432 2.48 -16.70 -9.10
N LEU A 433 3.09 -17.88 -9.36
CA LEU A 433 3.41 -18.37 -10.69
C LEU A 433 2.19 -19.02 -11.34
N TYR A 434 2.10 -18.95 -12.65
CA TYR A 434 1.10 -19.65 -13.44
C TYR A 434 1.58 -19.91 -14.86
N LEU A 435 0.91 -20.80 -15.55
CA LEU A 435 1.13 -21.05 -16.97
C LEU A 435 0.17 -20.19 -17.80
N ASP A 436 0.71 -19.35 -18.67
CA ASP A 436 -0.11 -18.55 -19.59
C ASP A 436 -0.71 -19.36 -20.73
N ARG A 437 -1.52 -18.73 -21.59
CA ARG A 437 -2.19 -19.42 -22.70
C ARG A 437 -1.23 -19.86 -23.79
N GLU A 438 -0.11 -19.19 -23.94
CA GLU A 438 0.96 -19.54 -24.86
C GLU A 438 1.84 -20.68 -24.35
N GLY A 439 1.79 -20.99 -23.06
CA GLY A 439 2.59 -22.02 -22.41
C GLY A 439 3.86 -21.48 -21.78
N ASN A 440 3.99 -20.18 -21.57
CA ASN A 440 5.11 -19.60 -20.88
C ASN A 440 4.84 -19.52 -19.38
N VAL A 441 5.91 -19.67 -18.58
CA VAL A 441 5.80 -19.41 -17.14
C VAL A 441 5.67 -17.92 -16.92
N SER A 442 4.63 -17.54 -16.25
CA SER A 442 4.29 -16.15 -15.91
C SER A 442 3.98 -16.03 -14.42
N TRP A 443 3.96 -14.81 -13.93
CA TRP A 443 3.60 -14.53 -12.53
C TRP A 443 2.85 -13.22 -12.41
N ILE A 444 2.13 -13.07 -11.30
CA ILE A 444 1.52 -11.80 -10.99
C ILE A 444 2.63 -10.83 -10.54
N ASP A 445 2.79 -9.72 -11.26
CA ASP A 445 3.74 -8.66 -10.96
C ASP A 445 3.00 -7.33 -10.76
N THR A 446 3.63 -6.42 -10.04
CA THR A 446 3.11 -5.05 -9.79
C THR A 446 2.89 -4.26 -11.09
N ASP A 447 3.55 -4.64 -12.16
CA ASP A 447 3.50 -3.95 -13.44
C ASP A 447 2.42 -4.52 -14.37
N LYS A 448 1.96 -5.74 -14.12
CA LYS A 448 0.81 -6.30 -14.84
C LYS A 448 -0.47 -5.74 -14.26
N LYS A 449 -1.25 -5.05 -15.07
CA LYS A 449 -2.63 -4.68 -14.72
C LYS A 449 -3.39 -5.99 -14.48
N TRP A 450 -4.13 -6.08 -13.39
CA TRP A 450 -4.98 -7.21 -12.98
C TRP A 450 -6.15 -7.48 -13.94
N THR A 451 -5.97 -7.20 -15.22
CA THR A 451 -7.04 -7.09 -16.19
C THR A 451 -6.76 -8.02 -17.36
N ARG A 452 -7.74 -8.81 -17.72
CA ARG A 452 -7.75 -9.57 -18.99
C ARG A 452 -8.36 -8.73 -20.09
N TYR A 453 -7.75 -8.81 -21.26
CA TYR A 453 -8.36 -8.32 -22.49
C TYR A 453 -9.45 -9.32 -22.93
N ASN A 454 -10.71 -8.90 -22.97
CA ASN A 454 -11.78 -9.72 -23.52
C ASN A 454 -11.86 -9.48 -25.03
N LYS A 455 -11.39 -10.44 -25.84
CA LYS A 455 -11.41 -10.35 -27.30
C LYS A 455 -12.81 -10.53 -27.91
N SER A 456 -13.81 -10.94 -27.14
CA SER A 456 -15.12 -11.32 -27.68
C SER A 456 -16.02 -10.12 -28.04
N ASP A 457 -15.67 -8.95 -27.55
CA ASP A 457 -16.48 -7.77 -27.75
C ASP A 457 -15.55 -6.62 -28.16
N ASN A 458 -15.40 -6.29 -29.39
CA ASN A 458 -14.53 -5.24 -29.94
C ASN A 458 -14.33 -3.98 -29.05
N SER A 459 -14.87 -3.99 -27.86
CA SER A 459 -14.62 -3.06 -26.78
C SER A 459 -13.28 -3.42 -26.09
N LYS A 460 -12.34 -2.46 -26.01
CA LYS A 460 -11.07 -2.53 -25.27
C LYS A 460 -11.32 -2.60 -23.74
N ARG A 461 -12.33 -3.37 -23.29
CA ARG A 461 -12.70 -3.49 -21.88
C ARG A 461 -11.82 -4.54 -21.23
N PHE A 462 -10.97 -4.07 -20.33
CA PHE A 462 -10.17 -4.94 -19.48
C PHE A 462 -11.02 -5.40 -18.30
N GLU A 463 -11.14 -6.68 -18.12
CA GLU A 463 -11.94 -7.30 -17.07
C GLU A 463 -11.02 -8.05 -16.09
N SER A 464 -11.02 -7.64 -14.81
CA SER A 464 -10.28 -8.33 -13.76
C SER A 464 -11.07 -9.52 -13.21
N TYR A 465 -10.41 -10.39 -12.46
CA TYR A 465 -11.11 -11.47 -11.73
C TYR A 465 -12.18 -10.87 -10.78
N LEU A 466 -11.86 -9.78 -10.08
CA LEU A 466 -12.81 -9.12 -9.19
C LEU A 466 -14.01 -8.52 -9.94
N ASP A 467 -13.81 -7.95 -11.14
CA ASP A 467 -14.92 -7.46 -11.96
C ASP A 467 -15.90 -8.60 -12.26
N ARG A 468 -15.40 -9.79 -12.60
CA ARG A 468 -16.24 -10.98 -12.87
C ARG A 468 -16.97 -11.47 -11.61
N VAL A 469 -16.30 -11.46 -10.45
CA VAL A 469 -16.94 -11.79 -9.17
C VAL A 469 -18.06 -10.81 -8.87
N CYS A 470 -17.78 -9.50 -8.96
CA CYS A 470 -18.77 -8.45 -8.73
C CYS A 470 -19.93 -8.55 -9.71
N GLU A 471 -19.67 -8.80 -11.00
CA GLU A 471 -20.72 -8.96 -12.01
C GLU A 471 -21.63 -10.16 -11.71
N ARG A 472 -21.03 -11.32 -11.35
CA ARG A 472 -21.76 -12.53 -10.95
C ARG A 472 -22.66 -12.28 -9.73
N LEU A 473 -22.16 -11.55 -8.74
CA LEU A 473 -22.92 -11.17 -7.55
C LEU A 473 -23.99 -10.14 -7.88
N ASN A 474 -23.68 -9.13 -8.71
CA ASN A 474 -24.61 -8.07 -9.07
C ASN A 474 -25.81 -8.57 -9.87
N ARG A 475 -25.65 -9.62 -10.72
CA ARG A 475 -26.80 -10.28 -11.35
C ARG A 475 -27.78 -10.83 -10.30
N ARG A 476 -27.27 -11.55 -9.29
CA ARG A 476 -28.10 -12.10 -8.20
C ARG A 476 -28.71 -11.00 -7.34
N ARG A 477 -27.97 -9.93 -7.05
CA ARG A 477 -28.45 -8.80 -6.25
C ARG A 477 -29.54 -8.02 -7.00
N ALA A 478 -29.42 -7.86 -8.32
CA ALA A 478 -30.43 -7.24 -9.15
C ALA A 478 -31.73 -8.03 -9.14
N GLU A 479 -31.69 -9.36 -9.27
CA GLU A 479 -32.83 -10.25 -9.13
C GLU A 479 -33.52 -10.13 -7.75
N GLN A 480 -32.75 -9.85 -6.70
CA GLN A 480 -33.20 -9.68 -5.32
C GLN A 480 -33.56 -8.20 -4.99
N GLN A 481 -33.48 -7.28 -5.94
CA GLN A 481 -33.68 -5.84 -5.75
C GLN A 481 -32.77 -5.24 -4.64
N ARG A 482 -31.57 -5.77 -4.47
CA ARG A 482 -30.58 -5.30 -3.49
C ARG A 482 -29.60 -4.30 -4.14
N PRO A 483 -29.01 -3.37 -3.36
CA PRO A 483 -28.02 -2.43 -3.87
C PRO A 483 -26.85 -3.16 -4.53
N LEU A 484 -26.41 -2.68 -5.70
CA LEU A 484 -25.32 -3.29 -6.44
C LEU A 484 -23.97 -3.02 -5.77
N ILE A 485 -23.06 -3.98 -5.89
CA ILE A 485 -21.69 -3.84 -5.45
C ILE A 485 -20.97 -2.88 -6.40
N PRO A 486 -20.28 -1.84 -5.87
CA PRO A 486 -19.53 -0.91 -6.69
C PRO A 486 -18.27 -1.59 -7.27
N LYS A 487 -17.49 -0.86 -8.06
CA LYS A 487 -16.22 -1.36 -8.56
C LYS A 487 -15.25 -1.57 -7.39
N VAL A 488 -14.77 -2.80 -7.25
CA VAL A 488 -13.87 -3.23 -6.18
C VAL A 488 -12.45 -3.42 -6.71
N THR A 489 -11.48 -2.97 -5.95
CA THR A 489 -10.05 -3.15 -6.23
C THR A 489 -9.39 -4.02 -5.15
N PRO A 490 -8.24 -4.66 -5.42
CA PRO A 490 -7.51 -5.39 -4.39
C PRO A 490 -7.12 -4.55 -3.16
N SER A 491 -7.00 -3.23 -3.31
CA SER A 491 -6.66 -2.32 -2.20
C SER A 491 -7.80 -2.17 -1.19
N ASP A 492 -9.05 -2.28 -1.64
CA ASP A 492 -10.24 -2.09 -0.80
C ASP A 492 -10.37 -3.20 0.26
N PHE A 493 -9.80 -4.37 -0.01
CA PHE A 493 -9.77 -5.47 0.97
C PHE A 493 -8.99 -5.12 2.23
N ARG A 494 -7.99 -4.25 2.11
CA ARG A 494 -7.26 -3.76 3.27
C ARG A 494 -8.11 -2.84 4.15
N ASP A 495 -8.95 -2.02 3.54
CA ASP A 495 -9.87 -1.13 4.24
C ASP A 495 -10.95 -1.97 4.95
N VAL A 496 -11.50 -2.98 4.26
CA VAL A 496 -12.45 -3.95 4.85
C VAL A 496 -11.82 -4.71 6.02
N TYR A 497 -10.57 -5.17 5.89
CA TYR A 497 -9.84 -5.86 6.95
C TYR A 497 -9.58 -4.94 8.15
N ALA A 498 -9.18 -3.68 7.91
CA ALA A 498 -9.00 -2.68 8.95
C ALA A 498 -10.28 -2.48 9.78
N ARG A 499 -11.43 -2.34 9.08
CA ARG A 499 -12.73 -2.23 9.72
C ARG A 499 -13.07 -3.47 10.55
N TRP A 500 -12.88 -4.66 9.98
CA TRP A 500 -13.13 -5.92 10.69
C TRP A 500 -12.30 -6.01 11.97
N VAL A 501 -10.99 -5.72 11.92
CA VAL A 501 -10.12 -5.71 13.12
C VAL A 501 -10.60 -4.68 14.14
N TYR A 502 -10.99 -3.49 13.70
CA TYR A 502 -11.50 -2.45 14.57
C TYR A 502 -12.75 -2.89 15.31
N MET A 503 -13.72 -3.46 14.61
CA MET A 503 -14.96 -3.97 15.20
C MET A 503 -14.69 -5.17 16.14
N ALA A 504 -13.86 -6.14 15.71
CA ALA A 504 -13.48 -7.30 16.50
C ALA A 504 -12.72 -6.93 17.78
N SER A 505 -11.88 -5.89 17.73
CA SER A 505 -11.14 -5.35 18.89
C SER A 505 -11.95 -4.35 19.71
N LYS A 506 -13.26 -4.23 19.46
CA LYS A 506 -14.18 -3.31 20.13
C LYS A 506 -13.72 -1.84 20.08
N GLY A 507 -13.22 -1.41 18.94
CA GLY A 507 -12.81 -0.03 18.68
C GLY A 507 -11.35 0.30 19.05
N ASN A 508 -10.49 -0.70 19.21
CA ASN A 508 -9.08 -0.48 19.54
C ASN A 508 -8.25 -0.17 18.28
N ILE A 509 -7.90 1.10 18.09
CA ILE A 509 -7.09 1.56 16.95
C ILE A 509 -5.66 1.00 16.94
N LEU A 510 -5.09 0.67 18.12
CA LEU A 510 -3.76 0.08 18.21
C LEU A 510 -3.77 -1.35 17.66
N SER A 511 -4.84 -2.10 17.87
CA SER A 511 -5.03 -3.43 17.26
C SER A 511 -5.05 -3.33 15.73
N VAL A 512 -5.73 -2.31 15.18
CA VAL A 512 -5.74 -2.05 13.73
C VAL A 512 -4.33 -1.67 13.24
N MET A 513 -3.63 -0.81 13.99
CA MET A 513 -2.27 -0.41 13.66
C MET A 513 -1.32 -1.61 13.59
N LEU A 514 -1.39 -2.50 14.55
CA LEU A 514 -0.58 -3.73 14.60
C LEU A 514 -0.95 -4.68 13.45
N ALA A 515 -2.24 -4.94 13.25
CA ALA A 515 -2.74 -5.84 12.21
C ALA A 515 -2.39 -5.35 10.79
N LEU A 516 -2.40 -4.04 10.57
CA LEU A 516 -1.99 -3.42 9.31
C LEU A 516 -0.47 -3.23 9.18
N GLY A 517 0.31 -3.52 10.22
CA GLY A 517 1.75 -3.29 10.26
C GLY A 517 2.11 -1.82 10.05
N HIS A 518 1.41 -0.89 10.71
CA HIS A 518 1.72 0.53 10.66
C HIS A 518 2.68 0.91 11.78
N ARG A 519 3.64 1.79 11.48
CA ARG A 519 4.58 2.34 12.46
C ARG A 519 4.03 3.56 13.20
N ARG A 520 3.09 4.27 12.59
CA ARG A 520 2.53 5.53 13.10
C ARG A 520 1.03 5.43 13.13
N ILE A 521 0.44 5.90 14.21
CA ILE A 521 -1.01 5.91 14.39
C ILE A 521 -1.71 6.77 13.31
N GLY A 522 -1.12 7.87 12.88
CA GLY A 522 -1.64 8.71 11.80
C GLY A 522 -1.85 7.96 10.48
N SER A 523 -1.02 6.93 10.17
CA SER A 523 -1.24 6.07 9.01
C SER A 523 -2.44 5.14 9.19
N THR A 524 -2.88 4.88 10.41
CA THR A 524 -4.04 4.04 10.73
C THR A 524 -5.31 4.88 10.74
N VAL A 525 -5.23 6.10 11.27
CA VAL A 525 -6.36 7.05 11.32
C VAL A 525 -6.96 7.26 9.93
N SER A 526 -6.12 7.38 8.88
CA SER A 526 -6.61 7.55 7.51
C SER A 526 -7.48 6.40 7.00
N TYR A 527 -7.40 5.20 7.59
CA TYR A 527 -8.29 4.07 7.31
C TYR A 527 -9.60 4.14 8.09
N MET A 528 -9.65 4.96 9.15
CA MET A 528 -10.82 5.17 9.98
C MET A 528 -11.62 6.40 9.55
N GLU A 529 -10.99 7.32 8.79
CA GLU A 529 -11.61 8.51 8.21
C GLU A 529 -12.30 8.16 6.89
N ASN A 530 -13.38 7.40 6.96
CA ASN A 530 -14.16 6.98 5.79
C ASN A 530 -15.67 7.16 6.01
N ASN A 531 -16.45 7.07 4.95
CA ASN A 531 -17.90 7.33 4.95
C ASN A 531 -18.68 6.44 5.94
N ILE A 532 -18.32 5.17 6.09
CA ILE A 532 -19.06 4.22 6.95
C ILE A 532 -18.77 4.51 8.43
N PHE A 533 -17.49 4.70 8.79
CA PHE A 533 -17.15 5.07 10.17
C PHE A 533 -17.72 6.42 10.57
N ALA A 534 -17.74 7.39 9.65
CA ALA A 534 -18.38 8.67 9.91
C ALA A 534 -19.88 8.48 10.19
N ALA A 535 -20.59 7.72 9.36
CA ALA A 535 -22.00 7.43 9.55
C ALA A 535 -22.30 6.63 10.83
N GLU A 536 -21.50 5.60 11.14
CA GLU A 536 -21.62 4.80 12.39
C GLU A 536 -21.35 5.66 13.63
N ASN A 537 -20.33 6.53 13.58
CA ASN A 537 -20.04 7.45 14.67
C ASN A 537 -21.14 8.51 14.83
N ASP A 538 -21.65 9.05 13.74
CA ASP A 538 -22.75 10.04 13.77
C ASP A 538 -24.04 9.40 14.32
N GLU A 539 -24.38 8.18 13.94
CA GLU A 539 -25.53 7.45 14.48
C GLU A 539 -25.33 7.12 15.97
N THR A 540 -24.12 6.73 16.37
CA THR A 540 -23.80 6.50 17.79
C THR A 540 -23.91 7.78 18.60
N LEU A 541 -23.38 8.90 18.08
CA LEU A 541 -23.51 10.22 18.73
C LEU A 541 -24.95 10.69 18.79
N ARG A 542 -25.75 10.46 17.73
CA ARG A 542 -27.17 10.79 17.70
C ARG A 542 -27.94 10.01 18.77
N ARG A 543 -27.75 8.69 18.85
CA ARG A 543 -28.37 7.83 19.89
C ARG A 543 -27.96 8.28 21.27
N TRP A 544 -26.66 8.53 21.47
CA TRP A 544 -26.15 9.03 22.72
C TRP A 544 -26.76 10.39 23.10
N GLY A 545 -26.88 11.32 22.15
CA GLY A 545 -27.51 12.61 22.34
C GLY A 545 -28.98 12.48 22.78
N ILE A 546 -29.76 11.64 22.10
CA ILE A 546 -31.18 11.39 22.46
C ILE A 546 -31.29 10.85 23.88
N HIS A 547 -30.48 9.87 24.25
CA HIS A 547 -30.49 9.32 25.61
C HIS A 547 -30.02 10.32 26.66
N LEU A 548 -29.01 11.15 26.31
CA LEU A 548 -28.53 12.22 27.18
C LEU A 548 -29.66 13.24 27.48
N PHE A 549 -30.34 13.70 26.44
CA PHE A 549 -31.46 14.66 26.63
C PHE A 549 -32.59 14.05 27.43
N ASN A 550 -32.95 12.78 27.19
CA ASN A 550 -33.98 12.07 27.95
C ASN A 550 -33.62 11.91 29.44
N GLU A 551 -32.35 11.76 29.79
CA GLU A 551 -31.92 11.64 31.20
C GLU A 551 -31.71 13.00 31.86
N LEU A 552 -31.34 14.04 31.09
CA LEU A 552 -31.33 15.41 31.57
C LEU A 552 -32.77 15.86 31.94
N ASP A 553 -33.75 15.55 31.12
CA ASP A 553 -35.15 15.83 31.36
C ASP A 553 -35.69 15.10 32.60
N ARG A 554 -35.11 13.93 32.96
CA ARG A 554 -35.42 13.14 34.15
C ARG A 554 -34.61 13.54 35.39
N GLY A 555 -33.75 14.57 35.29
CA GLY A 555 -32.92 15.04 36.38
C GLY A 555 -31.81 14.08 36.82
N ARG A 556 -31.46 13.08 36.00
CA ARG A 556 -30.42 12.10 36.27
C ARG A 556 -29.17 12.44 35.41
N ILE A 557 -28.11 12.85 36.06
CA ILE A 557 -26.88 13.25 35.35
C ILE A 557 -25.74 12.28 35.71
N ASP A 558 -25.64 11.15 35.04
CA ASP A 558 -24.39 10.44 34.89
C ASP A 558 -24.14 10.08 33.42
N LEU A 559 -23.42 10.96 32.75
CA LEU A 559 -23.04 10.87 31.34
C LEU A 559 -22.26 9.60 31.01
N THR A 560 -21.57 9.03 32.00
CA THR A 560 -20.72 7.85 31.86
C THR A 560 -21.54 6.57 31.72
N ILE A 561 -22.56 6.45 32.55
CA ILE A 561 -23.48 5.31 32.57
C ILE A 561 -24.31 5.27 31.26
N LEU A 562 -24.71 6.41 30.77
CA LEU A 562 -25.51 6.55 29.54
C LEU A 562 -24.75 6.16 28.29
N ALA A 563 -23.50 6.55 28.17
CA ALA A 563 -22.66 6.15 27.01
C ALA A 563 -22.45 4.62 26.97
N GLN A 564 -22.43 3.96 28.12
CA GLN A 564 -22.33 2.49 28.23
C GLN A 564 -23.64 1.80 27.88
N LEU A 565 -24.76 2.27 28.42
CA LEU A 565 -26.08 1.73 28.12
C LEU A 565 -26.43 1.83 26.63
N VAL A 566 -26.07 2.92 25.98
CA VAL A 566 -26.30 3.11 24.54
C VAL A 566 -25.45 2.16 23.69
N ARG A 567 -24.20 1.88 24.10
CA ARG A 567 -23.30 1.00 23.32
C ARG A 567 -23.52 -0.48 23.57
N HIS A 568 -23.85 -0.88 24.78
CA HIS A 568 -23.74 -2.29 25.20
C HIS A 568 -24.93 -2.83 26.00
N GLY A 569 -25.94 -2.03 26.31
CA GLY A 569 -27.13 -2.46 27.03
C GLY A 569 -26.93 -2.86 28.50
N SER A 570 -25.69 -2.95 28.98
CA SER A 570 -25.36 -3.29 30.38
C SER A 570 -23.95 -2.86 30.78
N LEU A 571 -23.74 -2.62 32.06
CA LEU A 571 -22.47 -2.19 32.65
C LEU A 571 -21.62 -3.40 33.03
N THR A 572 -20.40 -3.49 32.54
CA THR A 572 -19.40 -4.45 33.03
C THR A 572 -18.17 -3.71 33.58
N PRO A 573 -17.43 -4.28 34.56
CA PRO A 573 -16.23 -3.64 35.12
C PRO A 573 -15.15 -3.30 34.09
N ASP A 574 -15.03 -4.09 33.01
CA ASP A 574 -14.12 -3.85 31.88
C ASP A 574 -14.54 -2.62 31.04
N MET A 575 -15.82 -2.31 31.05
CA MET A 575 -16.37 -1.12 30.39
C MET A 575 -16.07 0.17 31.17
N GLU A 576 -15.97 0.13 32.49
CA GLU A 576 -15.57 1.28 33.31
C GLU A 576 -14.11 1.69 33.03
N GLY A 577 -13.24 0.72 32.88
CA GLY A 577 -11.85 0.97 32.48
C GLY A 577 -11.76 1.62 31.10
N ARG A 578 -12.52 1.14 30.13
CA ARG A 578 -12.58 1.67 28.76
C ARG A 578 -13.23 3.04 28.67
N LEU A 579 -14.19 3.33 29.51
CA LEU A 579 -14.80 4.68 29.57
C LEU A 579 -13.85 5.72 30.12
N THR A 580 -12.99 5.34 31.04
CA THR A 580 -11.92 6.20 31.51
C THR A 580 -10.95 6.51 30.36
N GLU A 581 -10.67 5.55 29.50
CA GLU A 581 -9.90 5.73 28.26
C GLU A 581 -10.65 6.59 27.23
N TYR A 582 -11.94 6.39 27.05
CA TYR A 582 -12.80 7.18 26.17
C TYR A 582 -12.94 8.63 26.64
N ARG A 583 -13.00 8.88 27.95
CA ARG A 583 -12.91 10.22 28.54
C ARG A 583 -11.59 10.90 28.20
N LYS A 584 -10.47 10.17 28.18
CA LYS A 584 -9.17 10.68 27.73
C LYS A 584 -9.15 11.02 26.25
N LEU A 585 -9.83 10.23 25.41
CA LEU A 585 -9.92 10.46 23.97
C LEU A 585 -10.82 11.64 23.60
N MET A 586 -11.86 11.95 24.37
CA MET A 586 -12.77 13.08 24.13
C MET A 586 -12.28 14.40 24.74
N ARG A 587 -11.22 14.39 25.53
CA ARG A 587 -10.52 15.59 25.99
C ARG A 587 -9.60 16.09 24.90
N SER A 588 -9.56 17.40 24.72
CA SER A 588 -8.45 18.01 24.01
C SER A 588 -7.15 17.69 24.76
N ARG A 589 -6.03 17.71 24.06
CA ARG A 589 -4.71 17.48 24.66
C ARG A 589 -4.42 18.41 25.86
N VAL A 590 -4.95 19.61 25.81
CA VAL A 590 -4.84 20.62 26.89
C VAL A 590 -5.90 20.45 28.00
N GLY A 591 -6.57 19.33 28.08
CA GLY A 591 -7.56 19.04 29.09
C GLY A 591 -8.91 19.76 28.94
N ALA A 592 -9.07 20.62 27.93
CA ALA A 592 -10.33 21.28 27.67
C ALA A 592 -11.38 20.32 27.11
N ARG A 593 -12.63 20.48 27.48
CA ARG A 593 -13.77 19.86 26.80
C ARG A 593 -14.24 20.76 25.66
N CYS A 594 -14.39 20.20 24.46
CA CYS A 594 -14.76 20.96 23.30
C CYS A 594 -16.28 20.81 23.01
N THR A 595 -17.01 21.92 22.90
CA THR A 595 -18.44 21.90 22.59
C THR A 595 -18.74 21.68 21.11
N ASP A 596 -17.81 22.08 20.22
CA ASP A 596 -17.92 21.79 18.79
C ASP A 596 -16.55 21.54 18.17
N PRO A 597 -16.03 20.30 18.23
CA PRO A 597 -14.73 19.97 17.70
C PRO A 597 -14.68 19.94 16.15
N ARG A 598 -15.81 20.03 15.46
CA ARG A 598 -15.86 20.01 14.00
C ARG A 598 -15.83 21.39 13.37
N ARG A 599 -16.07 22.44 14.17
CA ARG A 599 -16.11 23.83 13.69
C ARG A 599 -15.22 24.74 14.54
N PRO A 600 -13.93 24.47 14.63
CA PRO A 600 -13.03 25.38 15.34
C PRO A 600 -13.01 26.74 14.63
N PRO A 601 -12.83 27.84 15.37
CA PRO A 601 -12.64 29.14 14.76
C PRO A 601 -11.42 29.19 13.86
N PRO A 602 -11.47 29.96 12.75
CA PRO A 602 -10.36 30.03 11.79
C PRO A 602 -9.04 30.56 12.38
N ASP A 603 -9.09 31.42 13.37
CA ASP A 603 -7.95 31.96 14.10
C ASP A 603 -7.28 30.94 15.00
N VAL A 604 -8.03 29.95 15.51
CA VAL A 604 -7.51 28.82 16.30
C VAL A 604 -7.00 27.70 15.38
N ALA A 605 -7.70 27.43 14.28
CA ALA A 605 -7.40 26.34 13.36
C ALA A 605 -7.53 26.77 11.89
N PRO A 606 -6.62 27.60 11.37
CA PRO A 606 -6.73 28.19 10.02
C PRO A 606 -6.75 27.16 8.89
N ASN A 607 -6.16 25.98 9.13
CA ASN A 607 -6.09 24.88 8.15
C ASN A 607 -7.11 23.76 8.43
N HIS A 608 -8.17 24.07 9.18
CA HIS A 608 -9.17 23.06 9.53
C HIS A 608 -10.01 22.66 8.32
N VAL A 609 -10.22 21.36 8.15
CA VAL A 609 -11.12 20.81 7.14
C VAL A 609 -12.45 20.49 7.82
N ALA A 610 -13.55 21.02 7.30
CA ALA A 610 -14.89 20.98 7.90
C ALA A 610 -15.43 19.57 8.23
N SER A 611 -14.86 18.51 7.62
CA SER A 611 -15.24 17.12 7.88
C SER A 611 -14.45 16.46 9.01
N ARG A 612 -13.43 17.10 9.58
CA ARG A 612 -12.52 16.52 10.56
C ARG A 612 -12.73 17.10 11.95
N LEU A 613 -12.26 16.38 12.97
CA LEU A 613 -12.15 16.91 14.32
C LEU A 613 -10.96 17.90 14.41
N CYS A 614 -11.11 18.93 15.21
CA CYS A 614 -10.03 19.88 15.47
C CYS A 614 -8.79 19.15 16.02
N SER A 615 -7.71 19.19 15.28
CA SER A 615 -6.43 18.55 15.64
C SER A 615 -5.35 19.53 16.11
N THR A 616 -5.65 20.83 16.11
CA THR A 616 -4.67 21.84 16.50
C THR A 616 -4.42 21.88 18.00
N HIS A 617 -5.41 21.47 18.79
CA HIS A 617 -5.37 21.49 20.27
C HIS A 617 -4.97 22.84 20.89
N ARG A 618 -5.18 23.93 20.14
CA ARG A 618 -4.88 25.30 20.58
C ARG A 618 -6.05 25.91 21.34
N CYS A 619 -6.63 25.13 22.25
CA CYS A 619 -7.82 25.53 23.01
C CYS A 619 -7.56 26.74 23.94
N LEU A 620 -6.31 26.95 24.33
CA LEU A 620 -5.90 28.10 25.16
C LEU A 620 -5.88 29.43 24.38
N LYS A 621 -5.87 29.39 23.03
CA LYS A 621 -5.96 30.57 22.19
C LYS A 621 -7.40 31.09 22.12
N ASN A 622 -7.99 31.43 23.27
CA ASN A 622 -9.36 31.97 23.41
C ASN A 622 -10.43 31.23 22.56
N CYS A 623 -10.32 29.91 22.44
CA CYS A 623 -11.28 29.14 21.68
C CYS A 623 -12.66 29.16 22.36
N PRO A 624 -13.73 29.68 21.72
CA PRO A 624 -15.05 29.80 22.35
C PRO A 624 -15.69 28.44 22.65
N HIS A 625 -15.23 27.38 21.95
CA HIS A 625 -15.70 26.02 22.16
C HIS A 625 -15.00 25.31 23.31
N ALA A 626 -13.89 25.87 23.84
CA ALA A 626 -13.16 25.26 24.94
C ALA A 626 -13.84 25.56 26.28
N LYS A 627 -14.06 24.52 27.08
CA LYS A 627 -14.55 24.62 28.47
C LYS A 627 -13.52 23.96 29.38
N PHE A 628 -12.98 24.74 30.28
CA PHE A 628 -11.99 24.28 31.25
C PHE A 628 -12.68 23.94 32.56
N LEU A 629 -12.31 22.82 33.14
CA LEU A 629 -12.87 22.23 34.35
C LEU A 629 -11.74 22.05 35.39
N PRO A 630 -12.04 21.78 36.67
CA PRO A 630 -11.01 21.52 37.68
C PRO A 630 -10.00 20.42 37.26
N GLU A 631 -10.47 19.42 36.58
CA GLU A 631 -9.62 18.33 36.03
C GLU A 631 -8.79 18.75 34.79
N SER A 632 -8.90 19.98 34.34
CA SER A 632 -8.10 20.51 33.21
C SER A 632 -6.72 21.00 33.63
N LEU A 633 -6.44 21.15 34.94
CA LEU A 633 -5.20 21.69 35.49
C LEU A 633 -3.95 21.09 34.83
N ASP A 634 -3.84 19.78 34.85
CA ASP A 634 -2.68 19.05 34.34
C ASP A 634 -2.43 19.33 32.84
N GLY A 635 -3.49 19.35 32.03
CA GLY A 635 -3.40 19.62 30.58
C GLY A 635 -3.06 21.10 30.28
N ILE A 636 -3.58 22.05 31.06
CA ILE A 636 -3.23 23.47 30.90
C ILE A 636 -1.77 23.69 31.31
N ALA A 637 -1.35 23.13 32.46
CA ALA A 637 0.04 23.22 32.94
C ALA A 637 1.02 22.62 31.92
N MET A 638 0.70 21.45 31.38
CA MET A 638 1.46 20.82 30.29
C MET A 638 1.66 21.82 29.14
N ARG A 639 0.57 22.39 28.64
CA ARG A 639 0.65 23.27 27.47
C ARG A 639 1.40 24.55 27.72
N VAL A 640 1.25 25.14 28.92
CA VAL A 640 2.00 26.32 29.31
C VAL A 640 3.50 26.02 29.33
N GLU A 641 3.94 24.92 29.93
CA GLU A 641 5.37 24.53 29.95
C GLU A 641 5.90 24.15 28.55
N GLU A 642 5.05 23.55 27.67
CA GLU A 642 5.40 23.38 26.26
C GLU A 642 5.66 24.73 25.57
N LEU A 643 4.75 25.71 25.75
CA LEU A 643 4.86 27.03 25.15
C LEU A 643 6.10 27.78 25.68
N MET A 644 6.38 27.67 26.97
CA MET A 644 7.63 28.23 27.56
C MET A 644 8.87 27.63 26.90
N SER A 645 8.93 26.31 26.79
CA SER A 645 10.03 25.62 26.10
C SER A 645 10.11 25.95 24.59
N MET A 646 8.98 26.20 23.95
CA MET A 646 8.94 26.62 22.53
C MET A 646 9.44 28.05 22.38
N MET A 647 9.11 28.96 23.32
CA MET A 647 9.57 30.34 23.33
C MET A 647 11.10 30.44 23.35
N ASP A 648 11.76 29.55 24.11
CA ASP A 648 13.22 29.52 24.21
C ASP A 648 13.89 28.94 22.94
N ARG A 649 13.18 28.17 22.13
CA ARG A 649 13.74 27.40 20.99
C ARG A 649 13.34 27.92 19.61
N LEU A 650 12.27 28.70 19.52
CA LEU A 650 11.78 29.24 18.27
C LEU A 650 12.31 30.65 17.99
N PRO A 651 12.60 30.99 16.71
CA PRO A 651 12.86 32.38 16.35
C PRO A 651 11.66 33.27 16.71
N ARG A 652 11.94 34.47 17.24
CA ARG A 652 10.91 35.41 17.73
C ARG A 652 9.81 35.70 16.70
N GLU A 653 10.17 35.78 15.43
CA GLU A 653 9.21 36.00 14.35
C GLU A 653 8.25 34.83 14.18
N THR A 654 8.75 33.59 14.22
CA THR A 654 7.93 32.36 14.15
C THR A 654 7.01 32.23 15.36
N TRP A 655 7.51 32.61 16.56
CA TRP A 655 6.73 32.62 17.79
C TRP A 655 5.53 33.57 17.68
N LEU A 656 5.75 34.82 17.30
CA LEU A 656 4.70 35.85 17.19
C LEU A 656 3.72 35.56 16.05
N ARG A 657 4.23 35.18 14.87
CA ARG A 657 3.37 34.81 13.75
C ARG A 657 2.49 33.58 14.05
N GLY A 658 2.98 32.66 14.85
CA GLY A 658 2.23 31.52 15.33
C GLY A 658 1.13 31.87 16.33
N GLY A 659 1.10 33.08 16.92
CA GLY A 659 0.17 33.48 17.99
C GLY A 659 0.34 32.61 19.23
N PHE A 660 1.57 32.19 19.52
CA PHE A 660 1.89 31.36 20.69
C PHE A 660 2.00 32.23 21.95
N ASP A 661 2.30 33.48 21.81
CA ASP A 661 2.27 34.50 22.86
C ASP A 661 0.87 34.71 23.46
N GLU A 662 -0.15 34.86 22.59
CA GLU A 662 -1.56 34.96 23.02
C GLU A 662 -2.01 33.68 23.73
N GLU A 663 -1.59 32.49 23.20
CA GLU A 663 -1.93 31.21 23.78
C GLU A 663 -1.29 31.01 25.17
N LEU A 664 -0.05 31.47 25.33
CA LEU A 664 0.67 31.43 26.61
C LEU A 664 0.01 32.33 27.64
N GLU A 665 -0.26 33.59 27.28
CA GLU A 665 -0.89 34.57 28.17
C GLU A 665 -2.27 34.09 28.66
N SER A 666 -3.10 33.56 27.75
CA SER A 666 -4.38 32.96 28.11
C SER A 666 -4.23 31.75 29.04
N GLY A 667 -3.24 30.87 28.77
CA GLY A 667 -2.99 29.71 29.60
C GLY A 667 -2.56 30.07 31.01
N GLU A 668 -1.68 31.06 31.17
CA GLU A 668 -1.25 31.58 32.48
C GLU A 668 -2.38 32.27 33.23
N ALA A 669 -3.24 33.01 32.53
CA ALA A 669 -4.42 33.64 33.13
C ALA A 669 -5.39 32.58 33.68
N LEU A 670 -5.68 31.52 32.90
CA LEU A 670 -6.53 30.40 33.32
C LEU A 670 -5.97 29.68 34.54
N LEU A 671 -4.65 29.42 34.58
CA LEU A 671 -4.03 28.76 35.73
C LEU A 671 -4.16 29.65 37.01
N ARG A 672 -3.97 30.94 36.86
CA ARG A 672 -4.06 31.89 37.97
C ARG A 672 -5.48 32.07 38.50
N GLU A 673 -6.48 32.08 37.60
CA GLU A 673 -7.87 32.38 37.96
C GLU A 673 -8.66 31.16 38.44
N LEU A 674 -8.36 29.98 37.90
CA LEU A 674 -9.16 28.78 38.14
C LEU A 674 -8.58 27.82 39.19
N PHE A 675 -7.30 27.99 39.57
CA PHE A 675 -6.63 27.00 40.42
C PHE A 675 -5.83 27.66 41.56
N THR A 676 -5.57 26.89 42.61
CA THR A 676 -4.72 27.35 43.74
C THR A 676 -3.25 27.39 43.31
N GLY A 677 -2.48 28.37 43.82
CA GLY A 677 -1.08 28.55 43.44
C GLY A 677 -0.22 27.32 43.70
N ASP A 678 -0.43 26.60 44.80
CA ASP A 678 0.33 25.37 45.11
C ASP A 678 0.05 24.24 44.11
N ALA A 679 -1.23 24.02 43.73
CA ALA A 679 -1.58 23.01 42.75
C ALA A 679 -1.01 23.33 41.36
N VAL A 680 -1.01 24.60 40.98
CA VAL A 680 -0.41 25.08 39.73
C VAL A 680 1.11 24.88 39.74
N ALA A 681 1.80 25.20 40.83
CA ALA A 681 3.25 25.04 40.96
C ALA A 681 3.65 23.57 40.82
N ILE A 682 2.98 22.66 41.53
CA ILE A 682 3.24 21.22 41.47
C ILE A 682 3.02 20.67 40.04
N ALA A 683 1.92 21.03 39.40
CA ALA A 683 1.62 20.58 38.06
C ALA A 683 2.65 21.08 37.02
N ARG A 684 3.01 22.37 37.07
CA ARG A 684 4.01 22.99 36.19
C ARG A 684 5.40 22.38 36.37
N ASP A 685 5.85 22.20 37.63
CA ASP A 685 7.16 21.62 37.91
C ASP A 685 7.26 20.18 37.41
N SER A 686 6.20 19.39 37.57
CA SER A 686 6.12 18.03 37.02
C SER A 686 6.28 18.00 35.48
N TRP A 687 5.60 18.90 34.77
CA TRP A 687 5.69 18.94 33.29
C TRP A 687 7.02 19.54 32.81
N ARG A 688 7.56 20.54 33.52
CA ARG A 688 8.89 21.08 33.22
C ARG A 688 9.97 20.01 33.32
N GLN A 689 9.89 19.19 34.36
CA GLN A 689 10.83 18.06 34.53
C GLN A 689 10.69 17.03 33.40
N ARG A 690 9.48 16.59 33.03
CA ARG A 690 9.23 15.64 31.93
C ARG A 690 9.72 16.17 30.59
N ILE A 691 9.59 17.48 30.33
CA ILE A 691 10.09 18.09 29.09
C ILE A 691 11.64 18.14 29.13
N ALA A 692 12.24 18.46 30.26
CA ALA A 692 13.70 18.47 30.41
C ALA A 692 14.31 17.07 30.27
N ASP A 693 13.68 16.05 30.81
CA ASP A 693 14.12 14.65 30.74
C ASP A 693 13.79 13.97 29.39
N CYS A 694 13.22 14.71 28.43
CA CYS A 694 12.79 14.18 27.13
C CYS A 694 11.75 13.04 27.22
N GLU A 695 11.02 12.94 28.33
CA GLU A 695 9.90 12.03 28.49
C GLU A 695 8.64 12.51 27.76
N HIS A 696 8.59 13.80 27.46
CA HIS A 696 7.50 14.44 26.76
C HIS A 696 7.96 15.14 25.48
N LEU A 697 7.36 14.78 24.35
CA LEU A 697 7.66 15.40 23.06
C LEU A 697 6.70 16.54 22.76
N ILE A 698 7.24 17.74 22.57
CA ILE A 698 6.45 18.92 22.22
C ILE A 698 6.04 18.83 20.75
N PRO A 699 4.72 18.82 20.42
CA PRO A 699 4.27 18.79 19.05
C PRO A 699 4.72 20.03 18.28
N GLY A 700 5.30 19.83 17.11
CA GLY A 700 5.83 20.90 16.26
C GLY A 700 7.33 21.13 16.39
N LEU A 701 7.98 20.82 17.53
CA LEU A 701 9.44 20.87 17.67
C LEU A 701 10.14 19.58 17.20
N GLY A 702 9.47 18.45 17.17
CA GLY A 702 10.04 17.16 16.75
C GLY A 702 10.27 16.97 15.24
N ARG A 703 10.09 18.00 14.43
CA ARG A 703 10.39 18.00 12.99
C ARG A 703 11.64 18.77 12.60
N ILE A 704 12.33 19.36 13.55
CA ILE A 704 13.65 19.98 13.35
C ILE A 704 14.69 19.00 13.92
N SER A 705 14.88 17.87 13.24
CA SER A 705 16.14 17.13 13.35
C SER A 705 17.06 17.67 12.25
N TYR A 706 18.17 18.20 12.67
CA TYR A 706 19.31 18.60 11.87
C TYR A 706 19.78 17.49 10.94
#